data_1a0e608d9781916c85f3ad00f9d8ef57
#
_entry.id   1a0e608d9781916c85f3ad00f9d8ef57
#
_cell.length_a   1.000
_cell.length_b   1.000
_cell.length_c   1.000
_cell.angle_alpha   90.00
_cell.angle_beta   90.00
_cell.angle_gamma   90.00
#
_symmetry.space_group_name_H-M   'P 1'
#
loop_
_entity.id
_entity.type
_entity.pdbx_description
1 polymer ?
#
loop_
_entity_poly.entity_id
_entity_poly.type
_entity_poly.pdbx_seq_one_letter_code
_entity_poly.pdbx_strand_id
1 'polypeptide(L)'
;MQIVYGQDYKKELEQTEDKTIHTSVPRGRILDRNYKVIVGNKALKAITYTRTQADDSGKMLTVARKLGEIIKVPDADVKRLTDRDKKDFWILTHPKAAKQLVSKAEQAKLDNDSDKIYKLQLNRITKQDLDSLSRDDLNVLAIYSKMSAGYVLSPQIIKNTDVTNKEYATVSENLSALPGVDITTDWERNYVFKEANSNDSVLGSILGDVTTEKEGLPADKEQYYTARGYSRNDRVGKSYIEQQYEDVLNGEKEKVEAKQDKKGNVISSKVISKGKPGSDLVLSVDIDLQREVEKIITDEIKAARASNPLVDRAFVTVMNPNTGEVLTMAGKQVVTKNGAAKIKDFALGNMTTAYPSGSAVKGATVLTGYQTGAISPGSVFVDQPLHFASTPVKKSWVTSGFGAINDLRALQVSSNVYMFRTVMAIGGQHNYVPNGSLNIDKMKTIRTLRKYFAQFGLGVKTGIDLPGEVGGYQTEVPPNSGNVLDFGIGQFDTYTALQLCQYVSTIANGGYRVQPHIAKEIREPSPDGKTLGPVEKEIGTTVLNRVDMKESYINRVKQGFYNVVNVPHGTAYGRIDSSLKVAGKTGTAQAVYGGELVEKYDAAGRAHPSIWSDAWNSTFVGYAPYNHPEIAISVVVPWSYMGGASDPHTNLKIANRVFKAYFNLKKKEESHAANTAVPTAENGAGGSN
;
A
#
# COMPACT_ATOMS: atom_id res chain seq x y z
N MET A 1 -55.05 9.50 24.76
CA MET A 1 -54.32 10.31 23.75
C MET A 1 -53.28 9.54 22.91
N GLN A 2 -52.79 8.37 23.31
CA GLN A 2 -51.84 7.56 22.52
C GLN A 2 -52.43 6.71 21.38
N ILE A 3 -53.75 6.49 21.35
CA ILE A 3 -54.35 5.58 20.36
C ILE A 3 -54.82 6.32 19.08
N VAL A 4 -55.07 7.63 19.17
CA VAL A 4 -55.54 8.41 18.02
C VAL A 4 -54.37 8.82 17.10
N TYR A 5 -53.20 9.11 17.65
CA TYR A 5 -52.02 9.45 16.84
C TYR A 5 -51.31 8.23 16.24
N GLY A 6 -51.50 7.03 16.79
CA GLY A 6 -50.88 5.81 16.27
C GLY A 6 -51.52 5.33 14.95
N GLN A 7 -52.79 5.65 14.68
CA GLN A 7 -53.42 5.29 13.40
C GLN A 7 -53.11 6.27 12.29
N ASP A 8 -52.92 7.54 12.61
CA ASP A 8 -52.49 8.54 11.62
C ASP A 8 -51.02 8.36 11.28
N TYR A 9 -50.16 8.06 12.26
CA TYR A 9 -48.73 7.71 12.03
C TYR A 9 -48.59 6.40 11.24
N LYS A 10 -49.45 5.43 11.48
CA LYS A 10 -49.48 4.18 10.71
C LYS A 10 -50.00 4.39 9.28
N LYS A 11 -50.94 5.29 9.08
CA LYS A 11 -51.45 5.71 7.76
C LYS A 11 -50.39 6.54 7.00
N GLU A 12 -49.61 7.40 7.68
CA GLU A 12 -48.49 8.12 7.07
C GLU A 12 -47.32 7.17 6.74
N LEU A 13 -47.00 6.22 7.61
CA LEU A 13 -46.01 5.18 7.34
C LEU A 13 -46.45 4.19 6.22
N GLU A 14 -47.73 3.95 6.05
CA GLU A 14 -48.25 3.12 4.97
C GLU A 14 -48.48 3.90 3.65
N GLN A 15 -48.41 5.24 3.67
CA GLN A 15 -48.72 6.08 2.51
C GLN A 15 -47.50 6.68 1.79
N THR A 16 -46.32 6.74 2.40
CA THR A 16 -45.11 7.28 1.75
C THR A 16 -43.86 6.61 2.29
N GLU A 17 -43.35 5.63 1.59
CA GLU A 17 -41.92 5.33 1.72
C GLU A 17 -41.15 6.45 1.01
N ASP A 18 -40.68 7.44 1.78
CA ASP A 18 -39.75 8.43 1.28
C ASP A 18 -38.42 7.72 1.01
N LYS A 19 -38.13 7.42 -0.26
CA LYS A 19 -36.92 6.76 -0.68
C LYS A 19 -35.93 7.78 -1.19
N THR A 20 -34.71 7.70 -0.68
CA THR A 20 -33.66 8.64 -1.01
C THR A 20 -32.82 8.12 -2.19
N ILE A 21 -32.74 8.92 -3.25
CA ILE A 21 -31.82 8.70 -4.37
C ILE A 21 -30.49 9.39 -4.04
N HIS A 22 -29.39 8.70 -4.24
CA HIS A 22 -28.06 9.21 -3.98
C HIS A 22 -27.28 9.46 -5.28
N THR A 23 -26.82 10.68 -5.49
CA THR A 23 -25.98 11.03 -6.65
C THR A 23 -24.49 11.03 -6.26
N SER A 24 -23.64 10.44 -7.09
CA SER A 24 -22.20 10.35 -6.88
C SER A 24 -21.52 11.73 -6.85
N VAL A 25 -20.59 11.91 -5.95
CA VAL A 25 -19.70 13.07 -5.86
C VAL A 25 -18.24 12.65 -6.06
N PRO A 26 -17.33 13.56 -6.47
CA PRO A 26 -15.92 13.22 -6.57
C PRO A 26 -15.33 12.88 -5.20
N ARG A 27 -14.48 11.86 -5.18
CA ARG A 27 -13.67 11.54 -3.99
C ARG A 27 -12.64 12.64 -3.74
N GLY A 28 -12.21 12.80 -2.50
CA GLY A 28 -11.08 13.65 -2.14
C GLY A 28 -9.83 13.32 -2.96
N ARG A 29 -9.03 14.32 -3.26
CA ARG A 29 -7.73 14.13 -3.93
C ARG A 29 -6.71 13.59 -2.94
N ILE A 30 -5.69 12.90 -3.46
CA ILE A 30 -4.51 12.53 -2.70
C ILE A 30 -3.36 13.37 -3.24
N LEU A 31 -2.72 14.14 -2.36
CA LEU A 31 -1.62 15.06 -2.70
C LEU A 31 -0.33 14.62 -2.01
N ASP A 32 0.81 15.02 -2.56
CA ASP A 32 2.10 14.88 -1.90
C ASP A 32 2.30 15.97 -0.85
N ARG A 33 3.43 15.93 -0.13
CA ARG A 33 3.77 16.92 0.92
C ARG A 33 3.88 18.37 0.39
N ASN A 34 4.13 18.53 -0.90
CA ASN A 34 4.28 19.80 -1.62
C ASN A 34 3.01 20.17 -2.40
N TYR A 35 1.88 19.50 -2.07
CA TYR A 35 0.54 19.71 -2.65
C TYR A 35 0.43 19.38 -4.14
N LYS A 36 1.32 18.57 -4.69
CA LYS A 36 1.17 18.01 -6.04
C LYS A 36 0.13 16.90 -6.01
N VAL A 37 -0.84 16.94 -6.91
CA VAL A 37 -1.88 15.91 -7.00
C VAL A 37 -1.26 14.58 -7.46
N ILE A 38 -1.31 13.57 -6.61
CA ILE A 38 -0.90 12.18 -6.92
C ILE A 38 -2.08 11.41 -7.50
N VAL A 39 -3.25 11.50 -6.84
CA VAL A 39 -4.49 10.88 -7.30
C VAL A 39 -5.58 11.94 -7.31
N GLY A 40 -6.14 12.17 -8.48
CA GLY A 40 -7.27 13.06 -8.69
C GLY A 40 -8.50 12.32 -9.16
N ASN A 41 -9.44 13.04 -9.75
CA ASN A 41 -10.65 12.51 -10.34
C ASN A 41 -10.77 12.98 -11.80
N LYS A 42 -11.27 12.10 -12.65
CA LYS A 42 -11.65 12.40 -14.03
C LYS A 42 -13.16 12.35 -14.13
N ALA A 43 -13.75 13.48 -14.53
CA ALA A 43 -15.19 13.55 -14.80
C ALA A 43 -15.50 12.82 -16.11
N LEU A 44 -16.48 11.94 -16.08
CA LEU A 44 -16.99 11.19 -17.21
C LEU A 44 -18.47 11.51 -17.41
N LYS A 45 -18.91 11.73 -18.65
CA LYS A 45 -20.31 11.78 -18.96
C LYS A 45 -20.90 10.40 -18.74
N ALA A 46 -22.00 10.32 -17.99
CA ALA A 46 -22.66 9.05 -17.70
C ALA A 46 -24.15 9.13 -18.05
N ILE A 47 -24.66 8.02 -18.56
CA ILE A 47 -26.08 7.78 -18.78
C ILE A 47 -26.47 6.70 -17.76
N THR A 48 -27.45 7.01 -16.93
CA THR A 48 -27.90 6.15 -15.83
C THR A 48 -29.35 5.72 -16.03
N TYR A 49 -29.74 4.69 -15.29
CA TYR A 49 -31.12 4.27 -15.15
C TYR A 49 -31.44 4.01 -13.67
N THR A 50 -32.51 4.60 -13.18
CA THR A 50 -32.99 4.38 -11.82
C THR A 50 -34.29 3.58 -11.88
N ARG A 51 -34.20 2.33 -11.44
CA ARG A 51 -35.33 1.41 -11.39
C ARG A 51 -36.30 1.81 -10.27
N THR A 52 -37.60 1.78 -10.54
CA THR A 52 -38.64 1.96 -9.55
C THR A 52 -39.34 0.64 -9.22
N GLN A 53 -40.19 0.61 -8.18
CA GLN A 53 -41.00 -0.59 -7.88
C GLN A 53 -42.06 -0.89 -8.95
N ALA A 54 -42.46 0.13 -9.71
CA ALA A 54 -43.43 0.01 -10.79
C ALA A 54 -42.85 -0.56 -12.09
N ASP A 55 -41.55 -0.76 -12.17
CA ASP A 55 -40.87 -1.22 -13.38
C ASP A 55 -40.90 -2.74 -13.48
N ASP A 56 -41.64 -3.24 -14.45
CA ASP A 56 -41.64 -4.64 -14.88
C ASP A 56 -40.69 -4.85 -16.06
N SER A 57 -40.44 -6.14 -16.38
CA SER A 57 -39.55 -6.53 -17.47
C SER A 57 -39.96 -5.94 -18.83
N GLY A 58 -41.24 -5.75 -19.09
CA GLY A 58 -41.76 -5.21 -20.37
C GLY A 58 -41.50 -3.71 -20.49
N LYS A 59 -41.72 -2.95 -19.41
CA LYS A 59 -41.42 -1.53 -19.36
C LYS A 59 -39.95 -1.27 -19.52
N MET A 60 -39.10 -1.99 -18.75
CA MET A 60 -37.65 -1.87 -18.86
C MET A 60 -37.13 -2.22 -20.25
N LEU A 61 -37.68 -3.27 -20.91
CA LEU A 61 -37.33 -3.61 -22.28
C LEU A 61 -37.71 -2.51 -23.26
N THR A 62 -38.84 -1.88 -23.09
CA THR A 62 -39.30 -0.76 -23.93
C THR A 62 -38.34 0.42 -23.84
N VAL A 63 -37.92 0.78 -22.62
CA VAL A 63 -36.91 1.85 -22.40
C VAL A 63 -35.56 1.44 -22.96
N ALA A 64 -35.13 0.19 -22.76
CA ALA A 64 -33.86 -0.31 -23.26
C ALA A 64 -33.79 -0.27 -24.80
N ARG A 65 -34.88 -0.58 -25.51
CA ARG A 65 -34.96 -0.47 -26.96
C ARG A 65 -34.80 0.97 -27.43
N LYS A 66 -35.62 1.90 -26.87
CA LYS A 66 -35.51 3.32 -27.22
C LYS A 66 -34.13 3.89 -26.94
N LEU A 67 -33.55 3.54 -25.79
CA LEU A 67 -32.20 3.97 -25.44
C LEU A 67 -31.15 3.37 -26.36
N GLY A 68 -31.31 2.09 -26.78
CA GLY A 68 -30.43 1.39 -27.71
C GLY A 68 -30.41 1.97 -29.14
N GLU A 69 -31.44 2.70 -29.52
CA GLU A 69 -31.47 3.48 -30.80
C GLU A 69 -30.55 4.71 -30.71
N ILE A 70 -30.38 5.27 -29.50
CA ILE A 70 -29.60 6.49 -29.27
C ILE A 70 -28.13 6.16 -28.94
N ILE A 71 -27.87 5.13 -28.10
CA ILE A 71 -26.53 4.80 -27.60
C ILE A 71 -26.07 3.42 -28.04
N LYS A 72 -24.75 3.27 -28.17
CA LYS A 72 -24.12 1.95 -28.32
C LYS A 72 -23.21 1.72 -27.11
N VAL A 73 -23.44 0.61 -26.39
CA VAL A 73 -22.57 0.22 -25.28
C VAL A 73 -21.21 -0.30 -25.81
N PRO A 74 -20.13 -0.24 -25.03
CA PRO A 74 -18.84 -0.77 -25.42
C PRO A 74 -18.90 -2.25 -25.82
N ASP A 75 -18.09 -2.65 -26.80
CA ASP A 75 -17.99 -4.05 -27.25
C ASP A 75 -17.65 -5.02 -26.11
N ALA A 76 -16.89 -4.55 -25.13
CA ALA A 76 -16.55 -5.33 -23.96
C ALA A 76 -17.79 -5.75 -23.14
N ASP A 77 -18.79 -4.89 -23.06
CA ASP A 77 -20.04 -5.19 -22.33
C ASP A 77 -20.89 -6.22 -23.09
N VAL A 78 -20.93 -6.10 -24.41
CA VAL A 78 -21.61 -7.09 -25.26
C VAL A 78 -20.92 -8.45 -25.20
N LYS A 79 -19.59 -8.50 -25.19
CA LYS A 79 -18.82 -9.75 -25.05
C LYS A 79 -18.98 -10.44 -23.71
N ARG A 80 -19.40 -9.72 -22.67
CA ARG A 80 -19.67 -10.29 -21.33
C ARG A 80 -21.03 -10.97 -21.20
N LEU A 81 -21.93 -10.77 -22.17
CA LEU A 81 -23.23 -11.42 -22.16
C LEU A 81 -23.08 -12.94 -22.24
N THR A 82 -23.63 -13.62 -21.27
CA THR A 82 -23.61 -15.09 -21.20
C THR A 82 -24.69 -15.68 -22.13
N ASP A 83 -24.57 -16.94 -22.48
CA ASP A 83 -25.63 -17.65 -23.21
C ASP A 83 -26.94 -17.69 -22.40
N ARG A 84 -26.83 -17.66 -21.08
CA ARG A 84 -28.01 -17.54 -20.21
C ARG A 84 -28.73 -16.20 -20.41
N ASP A 85 -28.00 -15.10 -20.40
CA ASP A 85 -28.60 -13.77 -20.62
C ASP A 85 -29.28 -13.68 -21.99
N LYS A 86 -28.65 -14.26 -23.03
CA LYS A 86 -29.22 -14.31 -24.38
C LYS A 86 -30.49 -15.15 -24.44
N LYS A 87 -30.54 -16.30 -23.76
CA LYS A 87 -31.74 -17.15 -23.68
C LYS A 87 -32.89 -16.46 -22.97
N ASP A 88 -32.62 -15.82 -21.84
CA ASP A 88 -33.61 -15.06 -21.08
C ASP A 88 -34.18 -13.90 -21.91
N PHE A 89 -33.30 -13.17 -22.62
CA PHE A 89 -33.69 -12.11 -23.53
C PHE A 89 -34.49 -12.64 -24.74
N TRP A 90 -34.10 -13.78 -25.30
CA TRP A 90 -34.82 -14.39 -26.41
C TRP A 90 -36.27 -14.78 -25.99
N ILE A 91 -36.47 -15.36 -24.81
CA ILE A 91 -37.79 -15.65 -24.24
C ILE A 91 -38.62 -14.36 -24.11
N LEU A 92 -37.99 -13.32 -23.60
CA LEU A 92 -38.63 -12.02 -23.36
C LEU A 92 -39.08 -11.34 -24.66
N THR A 93 -38.24 -11.45 -25.71
CA THR A 93 -38.50 -10.79 -27.01
C THR A 93 -39.31 -11.64 -27.99
N HIS A 94 -39.36 -12.96 -27.79
CA HIS A 94 -40.11 -13.92 -28.63
C HIS A 94 -41.16 -14.69 -27.83
N PRO A 95 -42.11 -14.03 -27.12
CA PRO A 95 -43.00 -14.70 -26.17
C PRO A 95 -43.94 -15.75 -26.85
N LYS A 96 -44.31 -15.56 -28.12
CA LYS A 96 -45.10 -16.53 -28.88
C LYS A 96 -44.28 -17.80 -29.18
N ALA A 97 -43.08 -17.65 -29.67
CA ALA A 97 -42.18 -18.77 -29.96
C ALA A 97 -41.76 -19.51 -28.66
N ALA A 98 -41.44 -18.76 -27.60
CA ALA A 98 -41.12 -19.33 -26.29
C ALA A 98 -42.25 -20.20 -25.72
N LYS A 99 -43.51 -19.79 -25.88
CA LYS A 99 -44.69 -20.60 -25.47
C LYS A 99 -44.79 -21.91 -26.27
N GLN A 100 -44.37 -21.93 -27.52
CA GLN A 100 -44.38 -23.13 -28.36
C GLN A 100 -43.30 -24.14 -28.02
N LEU A 101 -42.24 -23.72 -27.31
CA LEU A 101 -41.19 -24.62 -26.88
C LEU A 101 -41.65 -25.67 -25.88
N VAL A 102 -42.77 -25.48 -25.18
CA VAL A 102 -43.34 -26.42 -24.22
C VAL A 102 -44.83 -26.59 -24.50
N SER A 103 -45.22 -27.76 -24.96
CA SER A 103 -46.59 -28.07 -25.31
C SER A 103 -47.54 -28.03 -24.09
N LYS A 104 -48.85 -27.78 -24.30
CA LYS A 104 -49.83 -27.79 -23.21
C LYS A 104 -49.84 -29.12 -22.44
N ALA A 105 -49.64 -30.27 -23.12
CA ALA A 105 -49.58 -31.58 -22.48
C ALA A 105 -48.33 -31.72 -21.57
N GLU A 106 -47.19 -31.12 -21.93
CA GLU A 106 -45.99 -31.08 -21.09
C GLU A 106 -46.13 -30.13 -19.91
N GLN A 107 -46.79 -28.97 -20.12
CA GLN A 107 -47.11 -28.03 -19.03
C GLN A 107 -47.98 -28.71 -17.96
N ALA A 108 -49.02 -29.45 -18.38
CA ALA A 108 -49.85 -30.20 -17.46
C ALA A 108 -49.07 -31.29 -16.68
N LYS A 109 -48.10 -31.98 -17.31
CA LYS A 109 -47.20 -32.92 -16.62
C LYS A 109 -46.25 -32.27 -15.63
N LEU A 110 -46.02 -31.00 -15.74
CA LEU A 110 -45.21 -30.19 -14.82
C LEU A 110 -46.08 -29.46 -13.79
N ASP A 111 -47.35 -29.86 -13.60
CA ASP A 111 -48.33 -29.24 -12.70
C ASP A 111 -48.56 -27.76 -12.98
N ASN A 112 -48.31 -27.34 -14.22
CA ASN A 112 -48.29 -25.93 -14.64
C ASN A 112 -47.30 -25.05 -13.80
N ASP A 113 -46.25 -25.66 -13.21
CA ASP A 113 -45.22 -24.98 -12.46
C ASP A 113 -44.40 -24.09 -13.42
N SER A 114 -44.53 -22.77 -13.22
CA SER A 114 -43.93 -21.75 -14.08
C SER A 114 -42.38 -21.87 -14.11
N ASP A 115 -41.74 -22.23 -12.99
CA ASP A 115 -40.30 -22.34 -12.89
C ASP A 115 -39.76 -23.57 -13.64
N LYS A 116 -40.48 -24.69 -13.57
CA LYS A 116 -40.16 -25.89 -14.31
C LYS A 116 -40.33 -25.70 -15.82
N ILE A 117 -41.44 -25.05 -16.21
CA ILE A 117 -41.72 -24.70 -17.61
C ILE A 117 -40.62 -23.78 -18.14
N TYR A 118 -40.27 -22.74 -17.40
CA TYR A 118 -39.20 -21.82 -17.79
C TYR A 118 -37.81 -22.50 -17.93
N LYS A 119 -37.47 -23.36 -16.98
CA LYS A 119 -36.23 -24.17 -17.09
C LYS A 119 -36.24 -25.05 -18.35
N LEU A 120 -37.38 -25.62 -18.69
CA LEU A 120 -37.52 -26.46 -19.90
C LEU A 120 -37.40 -25.62 -21.17
N GLN A 121 -38.00 -24.41 -21.19
CA GLN A 121 -37.82 -23.45 -22.29
C GLN A 121 -36.34 -23.09 -22.51
N LEU A 122 -35.63 -22.75 -21.44
CA LEU A 122 -34.21 -22.42 -21.51
C LEU A 122 -33.37 -23.58 -22.09
N ASN A 123 -33.70 -24.82 -21.75
CA ASN A 123 -32.98 -25.99 -22.25
C ASN A 123 -33.27 -26.26 -23.74
N ARG A 124 -34.40 -25.81 -24.25
CA ARG A 124 -34.83 -26.03 -25.63
C ARG A 124 -34.42 -24.94 -26.60
N ILE A 125 -34.00 -23.77 -26.10
CA ILE A 125 -33.43 -22.72 -26.95
C ILE A 125 -32.08 -23.22 -27.49
N THR A 126 -31.99 -23.24 -28.81
CA THR A 126 -30.82 -23.74 -29.55
C THR A 126 -29.78 -22.64 -29.78
N LYS A 127 -28.58 -23.04 -30.20
CA LYS A 127 -27.56 -22.10 -30.61
C LYS A 127 -28.01 -21.25 -31.80
N GLN A 128 -28.76 -21.83 -32.74
CA GLN A 128 -29.30 -21.12 -33.90
C GLN A 128 -30.26 -19.99 -33.47
N ASP A 129 -31.08 -20.20 -32.44
CA ASP A 129 -31.95 -19.16 -31.87
C ASP A 129 -31.12 -18.00 -31.30
N LEU A 130 -30.00 -18.30 -30.63
CA LEU A 130 -29.11 -17.29 -30.08
C LEU A 130 -28.32 -16.56 -31.17
N ASP A 131 -27.90 -17.26 -32.21
CA ASP A 131 -27.17 -16.67 -33.35
C ASP A 131 -28.08 -15.80 -34.23
N SER A 132 -29.41 -15.91 -34.09
CA SER A 132 -30.38 -15.04 -34.76
C SER A 132 -30.48 -13.63 -34.16
N LEU A 133 -29.96 -13.41 -32.93
CA LEU A 133 -29.92 -12.10 -32.29
C LEU A 133 -28.97 -11.17 -33.05
N SER A 134 -29.50 -10.07 -33.55
CA SER A 134 -28.72 -9.06 -34.25
C SER A 134 -27.75 -8.32 -33.32
N ARG A 135 -26.80 -7.59 -33.89
CA ARG A 135 -25.93 -6.71 -33.11
C ARG A 135 -26.71 -5.67 -32.29
N ASP A 136 -27.81 -5.16 -32.86
CA ASP A 136 -28.68 -4.21 -32.15
C ASP A 136 -29.45 -4.87 -31.02
N ASP A 137 -29.93 -6.11 -31.18
CA ASP A 137 -30.53 -6.89 -30.09
C ASP A 137 -29.54 -7.12 -28.96
N LEU A 138 -28.28 -7.43 -29.27
CA LEU A 138 -27.23 -7.61 -28.25
C LEU A 138 -26.90 -6.28 -27.54
N ASN A 139 -26.96 -5.15 -28.24
CA ASN A 139 -26.82 -3.82 -27.61
C ASN A 139 -27.98 -3.55 -26.63
N VAL A 140 -29.20 -3.82 -27.07
CA VAL A 140 -30.40 -3.69 -26.21
C VAL A 140 -30.34 -4.63 -25.01
N LEU A 141 -29.92 -5.87 -25.21
CA LEU A 141 -29.73 -6.84 -24.13
C LEU A 141 -28.70 -6.35 -23.10
N ALA A 142 -27.57 -5.80 -23.56
CA ALA A 142 -26.55 -5.28 -22.65
C ALA A 142 -27.06 -4.09 -21.82
N ILE A 143 -27.85 -3.20 -22.43
CA ILE A 143 -28.54 -2.10 -21.74
C ILE A 143 -29.55 -2.67 -20.73
N TYR A 144 -30.42 -3.56 -21.15
CA TYR A 144 -31.44 -4.18 -20.31
C TYR A 144 -30.85 -4.95 -19.12
N SER A 145 -29.77 -5.68 -19.34
CA SER A 145 -29.07 -6.42 -18.28
C SER A 145 -28.55 -5.48 -17.19
N LYS A 146 -27.97 -4.32 -17.58
CA LYS A 146 -27.54 -3.30 -16.62
C LYS A 146 -28.72 -2.66 -15.88
N MET A 147 -29.81 -2.36 -16.58
CA MET A 147 -31.03 -1.81 -15.96
C MET A 147 -31.64 -2.75 -14.94
N SER A 148 -31.68 -4.05 -15.24
CA SER A 148 -32.30 -5.08 -14.37
C SER A 148 -31.44 -5.48 -13.18
N ALA A 149 -30.11 -5.34 -13.28
CA ALA A 149 -29.16 -5.63 -12.19
C ALA A 149 -29.23 -4.62 -11.05
N GLY A 150 -29.82 -3.45 -11.28
CA GLY A 150 -29.88 -2.37 -10.29
C GLY A 150 -30.86 -2.60 -9.15
N TYR A 151 -30.51 -2.08 -7.99
CA TYR A 151 -31.44 -1.99 -6.85
C TYR A 151 -32.49 -0.91 -7.10
N VAL A 152 -33.67 -1.11 -6.52
CA VAL A 152 -34.76 -0.13 -6.61
C VAL A 152 -34.29 1.21 -6.02
N LEU A 153 -34.51 2.29 -6.76
CA LEU A 153 -34.11 3.67 -6.43
C LEU A 153 -32.61 3.90 -6.27
N SER A 154 -31.81 3.00 -6.80
CA SER A 154 -30.35 3.19 -6.91
C SER A 154 -29.99 3.43 -8.38
N PRO A 155 -29.44 4.60 -8.76
CA PRO A 155 -29.00 4.85 -10.13
C PRO A 155 -27.96 3.84 -10.56
N GLN A 156 -28.17 3.22 -11.72
CA GLN A 156 -27.22 2.28 -12.35
C GLN A 156 -26.59 2.95 -13.56
N ILE A 157 -25.27 2.86 -13.70
CA ILE A 157 -24.56 3.37 -14.87
C ILE A 157 -24.81 2.42 -16.05
N ILE A 158 -25.49 2.92 -17.06
CA ILE A 158 -25.69 2.21 -18.32
C ILE A 158 -24.46 2.37 -19.22
N LYS A 159 -23.99 3.61 -19.37
CA LYS A 159 -22.79 3.93 -20.15
C LYS A 159 -22.07 5.14 -19.54
N ASN A 160 -20.76 5.02 -19.29
CA ASN A 160 -19.87 6.11 -18.85
C ASN A 160 -18.55 6.14 -19.64
N THR A 161 -18.31 5.14 -20.49
CA THR A 161 -17.10 5.05 -21.33
C THR A 161 -17.48 5.39 -22.76
N ASP A 162 -16.69 6.26 -23.40
CA ASP A 162 -16.88 6.71 -24.78
C ASP A 162 -18.27 7.27 -25.06
N VAL A 163 -18.84 7.97 -24.07
CA VAL A 163 -20.10 8.70 -24.26
C VAL A 163 -19.84 9.93 -25.13
N THR A 164 -20.32 9.90 -26.35
CA THR A 164 -20.15 11.02 -27.29
C THR A 164 -21.04 12.22 -26.90
N ASN A 165 -20.66 13.43 -27.33
CA ASN A 165 -21.45 14.62 -27.13
C ASN A 165 -22.86 14.48 -27.72
N LYS A 166 -22.96 13.80 -28.88
CA LYS A 166 -24.23 13.55 -29.57
C LYS A 166 -25.13 12.63 -28.76
N GLU A 167 -24.61 11.47 -28.29
CA GLU A 167 -25.38 10.57 -27.45
C GLU A 167 -25.89 11.27 -26.19
N TYR A 168 -25.01 11.99 -25.49
CA TYR A 168 -25.34 12.71 -24.26
C TYR A 168 -26.43 13.77 -24.48
N ALA A 169 -26.32 14.59 -25.53
CA ALA A 169 -27.30 15.60 -25.88
C ALA A 169 -28.62 14.96 -26.30
N THR A 170 -28.59 13.93 -27.16
CA THR A 170 -29.84 13.26 -27.62
C THR A 170 -30.57 12.58 -26.46
N VAL A 171 -29.86 11.94 -25.50
CA VAL A 171 -30.52 11.39 -24.32
C VAL A 171 -31.13 12.50 -23.49
N SER A 172 -30.39 13.61 -23.26
CA SER A 172 -30.88 14.77 -22.49
C SER A 172 -32.19 15.36 -23.07
N GLU A 173 -32.26 15.46 -24.38
CA GLU A 173 -33.46 15.98 -25.08
C GLU A 173 -34.67 15.02 -25.03
N ASN A 174 -34.43 13.72 -24.83
CA ASN A 174 -35.45 12.68 -24.86
C ASN A 174 -35.79 12.06 -23.49
N LEU A 175 -35.34 12.66 -22.37
CA LEU A 175 -35.62 12.12 -21.02
C LEU A 175 -37.09 11.87 -20.73
N SER A 176 -37.99 12.71 -21.25
CA SER A 176 -39.45 12.51 -21.10
C SER A 176 -39.97 11.23 -21.77
N ALA A 177 -39.30 10.75 -22.84
CA ALA A 177 -39.62 9.51 -23.53
C ALA A 177 -38.87 8.29 -22.99
N LEU A 178 -37.95 8.49 -22.07
CA LEU A 178 -37.04 7.49 -21.47
C LEU A 178 -37.21 7.46 -19.93
N PRO A 179 -38.39 7.04 -19.40
CA PRO A 179 -38.65 7.07 -17.97
C PRO A 179 -37.59 6.26 -17.20
N GLY A 180 -37.07 6.85 -16.13
CA GLY A 180 -36.00 6.29 -15.30
C GLY A 180 -34.57 6.51 -15.82
N VAL A 181 -34.42 6.91 -17.08
CA VAL A 181 -33.06 7.29 -17.63
C VAL A 181 -32.76 8.72 -17.22
N ASP A 182 -31.48 8.94 -16.87
CA ASP A 182 -30.96 10.27 -16.57
C ASP A 182 -29.53 10.42 -17.08
N ILE A 183 -29.05 11.64 -17.15
CA ILE A 183 -27.67 11.99 -17.46
C ILE A 183 -27.01 12.56 -16.23
N THR A 184 -25.76 12.15 -15.98
CA THR A 184 -25.00 12.60 -14.82
C THR A 184 -23.52 12.66 -15.12
N THR A 185 -22.75 13.10 -14.14
CA THR A 185 -21.29 12.98 -14.13
C THR A 185 -20.89 11.81 -13.25
N ASP A 186 -20.15 10.88 -13.81
CA ASP A 186 -19.46 9.84 -13.06
C ASP A 186 -17.98 10.24 -12.82
N TRP A 187 -17.38 9.70 -11.80
CA TRP A 187 -16.03 10.06 -11.38
C TRP A 187 -15.13 8.83 -11.36
N GLU A 188 -14.06 8.87 -12.19
CA GLU A 188 -13.03 7.84 -12.22
C GLU A 188 -11.77 8.33 -11.51
N ARG A 189 -11.11 7.45 -10.74
CA ARG A 189 -9.80 7.78 -10.14
C ARG A 189 -8.75 7.97 -11.22
N ASN A 190 -8.00 9.06 -11.10
CA ASN A 190 -6.92 9.42 -12.02
C ASN A 190 -5.59 9.45 -11.27
N TYR A 191 -4.79 8.40 -11.43
CA TYR A 191 -3.42 8.31 -10.92
C TYR A 191 -2.50 9.10 -11.88
N VAL A 192 -2.01 10.25 -11.41
CA VAL A 192 -1.30 11.22 -12.25
C VAL A 192 0.09 10.73 -12.66
N PHE A 193 0.82 10.15 -11.71
CA PHE A 193 2.19 9.70 -11.95
C PHE A 193 2.21 8.22 -12.33
N LYS A 194 2.59 7.96 -13.59
CA LYS A 194 2.78 6.61 -14.13
C LYS A 194 4.27 6.28 -14.18
N GLU A 195 4.59 4.99 -14.06
CA GLU A 195 5.93 4.50 -14.31
C GLU A 195 6.28 4.61 -15.79
N ALA A 196 7.54 4.86 -16.10
CA ALA A 196 8.00 4.94 -17.47
C ALA A 196 7.74 3.61 -18.21
N ASN A 197 7.07 3.70 -19.35
CA ASN A 197 6.70 2.55 -20.22
C ASN A 197 5.80 1.49 -19.53
N SER A 198 5.05 1.87 -18.51
CA SER A 198 4.08 1.03 -17.82
C SER A 198 2.77 1.79 -17.55
N ASN A 199 1.68 1.04 -17.39
CA ASN A 199 0.43 1.59 -16.86
C ASN A 199 0.41 1.60 -15.33
N ASP A 200 1.45 1.04 -14.70
CA ASP A 200 1.55 0.99 -13.24
C ASP A 200 1.77 2.42 -12.69
N SER A 201 1.20 2.71 -11.54
CA SER A 201 1.33 4.01 -10.90
C SER A 201 2.54 4.04 -9.99
N VAL A 202 3.24 5.18 -9.95
CA VAL A 202 4.25 5.44 -8.92
C VAL A 202 3.58 5.31 -7.55
N LEU A 203 4.21 4.62 -6.60
CA LEU A 203 3.67 4.32 -5.27
C LEU A 203 2.34 3.52 -5.32
N GLY A 204 2.04 2.86 -6.45
CA GLY A 204 0.72 2.28 -6.72
C GLY A 204 0.26 1.26 -5.68
N SER A 205 1.16 0.39 -5.22
CA SER A 205 0.83 -0.62 -4.21
C SER A 205 0.47 -0.01 -2.84
N ILE A 206 0.99 1.18 -2.49
CA ILE A 206 0.68 1.90 -1.24
C ILE A 206 -0.60 2.74 -1.38
N LEU A 207 -0.79 3.39 -2.53
CA LEU A 207 -2.02 4.17 -2.80
C LEU A 207 -3.25 3.27 -2.72
N GLY A 208 -3.15 2.06 -3.24
CA GLY A 208 -4.25 1.12 -3.29
C GLY A 208 -5.24 1.42 -4.41
N ASP A 209 -6.33 0.69 -4.42
CA ASP A 209 -7.37 0.74 -5.43
C ASP A 209 -8.74 1.04 -4.82
N VAL A 210 -9.66 1.48 -5.66
CA VAL A 210 -11.08 1.62 -5.38
C VAL A 210 -11.84 0.48 -6.08
N THR A 211 -12.90 -0.03 -5.46
CA THR A 211 -13.75 -1.04 -6.09
C THR A 211 -14.39 -0.46 -7.36
N THR A 212 -14.65 -1.32 -8.33
CA THR A 212 -15.46 -0.96 -9.49
C THR A 212 -16.95 -0.96 -9.12
N GLU A 213 -17.79 -0.28 -9.89
CA GLU A 213 -19.25 -0.32 -9.71
C GLU A 213 -19.80 -1.76 -9.69
N LYS A 214 -19.23 -2.64 -10.51
CA LYS A 214 -19.62 -4.05 -10.57
C LYS A 214 -19.23 -4.83 -9.32
N GLU A 215 -18.08 -4.54 -8.73
CA GLU A 215 -17.64 -5.14 -7.47
C GLU A 215 -18.49 -4.63 -6.31
N GLY A 216 -18.83 -3.33 -6.33
CA GLY A 216 -19.59 -2.70 -5.24
C GLY A 216 -18.87 -2.78 -3.90
N LEU A 217 -19.67 -2.91 -2.84
CA LEU A 217 -19.14 -3.06 -1.49
C LEU A 217 -18.49 -4.43 -1.30
N PRO A 218 -17.32 -4.53 -0.62
CA PRO A 218 -16.73 -5.80 -0.22
C PRO A 218 -17.70 -6.62 0.66
N ALA A 219 -17.89 -7.88 0.34
CA ALA A 219 -18.88 -8.75 1.00
C ALA A 219 -18.65 -8.87 2.53
N ASP A 220 -17.40 -8.87 2.96
CA ASP A 220 -16.99 -8.92 4.38
C ASP A 220 -17.26 -7.62 5.14
N LYS A 221 -17.48 -6.49 4.42
CA LYS A 221 -17.73 -5.16 4.99
C LYS A 221 -19.07 -4.56 4.57
N GLU A 222 -19.93 -5.31 3.89
CA GLU A 222 -21.20 -4.81 3.37
C GLU A 222 -22.05 -4.19 4.48
N GLN A 223 -22.22 -4.86 5.62
CA GLN A 223 -22.99 -4.35 6.76
C GLN A 223 -22.38 -3.07 7.35
N TYR A 224 -21.06 -2.99 7.41
CA TYR A 224 -20.35 -1.81 7.91
C TYR A 224 -20.63 -0.58 7.05
N TYR A 225 -20.57 -0.72 5.74
CA TYR A 225 -20.80 0.39 4.80
C TYR A 225 -22.27 0.75 4.68
N THR A 226 -23.18 -0.24 4.59
CA THR A 226 -24.62 0.03 4.49
C THR A 226 -25.16 0.73 5.73
N ALA A 227 -24.67 0.40 6.93
CA ALA A 227 -25.01 1.11 8.18
C ALA A 227 -24.55 2.58 8.17
N ARG A 228 -23.62 2.97 7.27
CA ARG A 228 -23.13 4.34 7.07
C ARG A 228 -23.74 5.04 5.86
N GLY A 229 -24.80 4.46 5.28
CA GLY A 229 -25.55 5.05 4.17
C GLY A 229 -24.94 4.79 2.77
N TYR A 230 -24.01 3.85 2.65
CA TYR A 230 -23.51 3.42 1.34
C TYR A 230 -24.52 2.51 0.65
N SER A 231 -24.62 2.64 -0.65
CA SER A 231 -25.38 1.73 -1.51
C SER A 231 -24.47 0.54 -1.88
N ARG A 232 -25.05 -0.64 -2.13
CA ARG A 232 -24.30 -1.87 -2.41
C ARG A 232 -23.40 -1.80 -3.64
N ASN A 233 -23.73 -0.95 -4.60
CA ASN A 233 -22.95 -0.70 -5.81
C ASN A 233 -21.97 0.48 -5.69
N ASP A 234 -21.82 1.04 -4.49
CA ASP A 234 -20.84 2.11 -4.27
C ASP A 234 -19.42 1.64 -4.42
N ARG A 235 -18.62 2.52 -4.98
CA ARG A 235 -17.17 2.34 -5.06
C ARG A 235 -16.55 2.82 -3.76
N VAL A 236 -15.80 1.93 -3.12
CA VAL A 236 -15.10 2.21 -1.87
C VAL A 236 -13.62 1.85 -1.99
N GLY A 237 -12.80 2.41 -1.14
CA GLY A 237 -11.39 2.04 -1.06
C GLY A 237 -11.23 0.55 -0.75
N LYS A 238 -10.53 -0.16 -1.63
CA LYS A 238 -10.35 -1.61 -1.59
C LYS A 238 -9.11 -2.01 -0.80
N SER A 239 -8.07 -1.17 -0.85
CA SER A 239 -6.79 -1.48 -0.25
C SER A 239 -6.04 -0.21 0.19
N TYR A 240 -5.16 -0.38 1.14
CA TYR A 240 -4.15 0.56 1.67
C TYR A 240 -4.66 2.00 1.89
N ILE A 241 -4.08 3.04 1.25
CA ILE A 241 -4.48 4.44 1.50
C ILE A 241 -5.94 4.66 1.14
N GLU A 242 -6.39 4.22 -0.03
CA GLU A 242 -7.79 4.36 -0.44
C GLU A 242 -8.76 3.71 0.56
N GLN A 243 -8.38 2.56 1.14
CA GLN A 243 -9.19 1.86 2.15
C GLN A 243 -9.05 2.49 3.54
N GLN A 244 -7.83 2.81 3.95
CA GLN A 244 -7.55 3.34 5.29
C GLN A 244 -8.20 4.69 5.53
N TYR A 245 -8.26 5.51 4.47
CA TYR A 245 -8.80 6.87 4.51
C TYR A 245 -10.14 6.98 3.76
N GLU A 246 -10.88 5.87 3.65
CA GLU A 246 -12.21 5.86 3.01
C GLU A 246 -13.14 6.92 3.58
N ASP A 247 -13.24 7.03 4.91
CA ASP A 247 -14.12 7.99 5.60
C ASP A 247 -13.73 9.46 5.32
N VAL A 248 -12.48 9.72 4.93
CA VAL A 248 -11.97 11.04 4.54
C VAL A 248 -12.21 11.30 3.05
N LEU A 249 -11.83 10.32 2.23
CA LEU A 249 -11.84 10.45 0.78
C LEU A 249 -13.23 10.32 0.16
N ASN A 250 -14.15 9.60 0.80
CA ASN A 250 -15.51 9.46 0.32
C ASN A 250 -16.30 10.72 0.67
N GLY A 251 -16.89 11.37 -0.34
CA GLY A 251 -17.72 12.54 -0.12
C GLY A 251 -19.12 12.18 0.40
N GLU A 252 -19.85 13.19 0.78
CA GLU A 252 -21.26 13.08 1.09
C GLU A 252 -22.07 13.19 -0.20
N LYS A 253 -22.82 12.14 -0.53
CA LYS A 253 -23.66 12.14 -1.73
C LYS A 253 -24.82 13.13 -1.62
N GLU A 254 -25.22 13.68 -2.75
CA GLU A 254 -26.47 14.39 -2.84
C GLU A 254 -27.63 13.45 -2.49
N LYS A 255 -28.54 13.92 -1.64
CA LYS A 255 -29.73 13.18 -1.23
C LYS A 255 -30.96 13.83 -1.84
N VAL A 256 -31.68 13.06 -2.65
CA VAL A 256 -32.92 13.47 -3.28
C VAL A 256 -34.06 12.60 -2.76
N GLU A 257 -35.02 13.17 -2.06
CA GLU A 257 -36.22 12.49 -1.60
C GLU A 257 -37.18 12.32 -2.78
N ALA A 258 -37.57 11.08 -3.07
CA ALA A 258 -38.50 10.75 -4.12
C ALA A 258 -39.84 10.31 -3.50
N LYS A 259 -40.92 11.07 -3.74
CA LYS A 259 -42.28 10.68 -3.35
C LYS A 259 -42.87 9.75 -4.40
N GLN A 260 -43.37 8.60 -3.98
CA GLN A 260 -43.96 7.59 -4.85
C GLN A 260 -45.47 7.51 -4.66
N ASP A 261 -46.21 7.19 -5.74
CA ASP A 261 -47.59 6.80 -5.67
C ASP A 261 -47.75 5.36 -5.15
N LYS A 262 -49.03 4.94 -4.91
CA LYS A 262 -49.33 3.56 -4.47
C LYS A 262 -48.88 2.46 -5.43
N LYS A 263 -48.51 2.81 -6.66
CA LYS A 263 -48.00 1.89 -7.69
C LYS A 263 -46.45 1.89 -7.76
N GLY A 264 -45.78 2.74 -6.96
CA GLY A 264 -44.34 2.86 -6.94
C GLY A 264 -43.76 3.82 -8.00
N ASN A 265 -44.57 4.60 -8.70
CA ASN A 265 -44.08 5.63 -9.62
C ASN A 265 -43.65 6.87 -8.85
N VAL A 266 -42.53 7.48 -9.23
CA VAL A 266 -42.08 8.75 -8.64
C VAL A 266 -42.96 9.89 -9.14
N ILE A 267 -43.64 10.56 -8.22
CA ILE A 267 -44.56 11.69 -8.51
C ILE A 267 -43.90 13.06 -8.29
N SER A 268 -42.95 13.13 -7.41
CA SER A 268 -42.12 14.34 -7.19
C SER A 268 -40.80 13.98 -6.56
N SER A 269 -39.79 14.84 -6.75
CA SER A 269 -38.51 14.73 -6.09
C SER A 269 -38.06 16.06 -5.50
N LYS A 270 -37.37 16.03 -4.36
CA LYS A 270 -36.88 17.21 -3.68
C LYS A 270 -35.44 16.94 -3.19
N VAL A 271 -34.50 17.82 -3.53
CA VAL A 271 -33.14 17.76 -2.97
C VAL A 271 -33.22 18.10 -1.49
N ILE A 272 -32.84 17.13 -0.62
CA ILE A 272 -32.80 17.29 0.83
C ILE A 272 -31.42 17.78 1.27
N SER A 273 -30.36 17.29 0.63
CA SER A 273 -28.99 17.66 0.91
C SER A 273 -28.19 17.72 -0.38
N LYS A 274 -27.47 18.82 -0.59
CA LYS A 274 -26.50 18.89 -1.68
C LYS A 274 -25.29 18.01 -1.34
N GLY A 275 -24.76 17.33 -2.34
CA GLY A 275 -23.54 16.53 -2.18
C GLY A 275 -22.33 17.40 -1.82
N LYS A 276 -21.40 16.83 -1.03
CA LYS A 276 -20.11 17.44 -0.70
C LYS A 276 -19.00 16.50 -1.18
N PRO A 277 -18.04 16.96 -2.00
CA PRO A 277 -16.87 16.16 -2.37
C PRO A 277 -16.12 15.66 -1.13
N GLY A 278 -15.38 14.57 -1.26
CA GLY A 278 -14.52 14.08 -0.20
C GLY A 278 -13.40 15.07 0.16
N SER A 279 -12.93 15.00 1.39
CA SER A 279 -11.80 15.81 1.88
C SER A 279 -10.50 15.35 1.24
N ASP A 280 -9.61 16.28 0.92
CA ASP A 280 -8.31 15.99 0.33
C ASP A 280 -7.36 15.44 1.40
N LEU A 281 -6.61 14.41 1.03
CA LEU A 281 -5.58 13.80 1.86
C LEU A 281 -4.20 14.24 1.37
N VAL A 282 -3.46 14.95 2.19
CA VAL A 282 -2.06 15.31 1.91
C VAL A 282 -1.16 14.28 2.58
N LEU A 283 -0.27 13.68 1.81
CA LEU A 283 0.70 12.71 2.29
C LEU A 283 1.98 13.40 2.75
N SER A 284 2.72 12.74 3.63
CA SER A 284 4.10 13.12 4.00
C SER A 284 5.11 12.79 2.90
N VAL A 285 4.73 11.96 1.93
CA VAL A 285 5.56 11.53 0.80
C VAL A 285 5.88 12.71 -0.10
N ASP A 286 7.15 12.82 -0.52
CA ASP A 286 7.60 13.67 -1.61
C ASP A 286 7.58 12.85 -2.91
N ILE A 287 6.72 13.21 -3.84
CA ILE A 287 6.53 12.43 -5.06
C ILE A 287 7.74 12.48 -6.00
N ASP A 288 8.50 13.55 -6.00
CA ASP A 288 9.69 13.67 -6.83
C ASP A 288 10.82 12.81 -6.25
N LEU A 289 10.98 12.79 -4.92
CA LEU A 289 11.90 11.89 -4.25
C LEU A 289 11.49 10.43 -4.46
N GLN A 290 10.21 10.11 -4.33
CA GLN A 290 9.68 8.75 -4.56
C GLN A 290 10.03 8.26 -5.96
N ARG A 291 9.79 9.05 -7.00
CA ARG A 291 10.09 8.70 -8.39
C ARG A 291 11.58 8.50 -8.63
N GLU A 292 12.42 9.36 -8.07
CA GLU A 292 13.87 9.23 -8.20
C GLU A 292 14.37 7.97 -7.47
N VAL A 293 13.87 7.67 -6.28
CA VAL A 293 14.23 6.46 -5.52
C VAL A 293 13.76 5.19 -6.24
N GLU A 294 12.55 5.17 -6.80
CA GLU A 294 12.08 4.04 -7.61
C GLU A 294 12.96 3.79 -8.82
N LYS A 295 13.39 4.88 -9.48
CA LYS A 295 14.35 4.81 -10.60
C LYS A 295 15.71 4.26 -10.13
N ILE A 296 16.22 4.76 -9.02
CA ILE A 296 17.51 4.28 -8.43
C ILE A 296 17.44 2.78 -8.17
N ILE A 297 16.38 2.30 -7.52
CA ILE A 297 16.19 0.87 -7.23
C ILE A 297 16.14 0.07 -8.53
N THR A 298 15.39 0.55 -9.53
CA THR A 298 15.25 -0.12 -10.83
C THR A 298 16.58 -0.26 -11.55
N ASP A 299 17.40 0.81 -11.57
CA ASP A 299 18.72 0.83 -12.19
C ASP A 299 19.68 -0.16 -11.50
N GLU A 300 19.71 -0.14 -10.16
CA GLU A 300 20.61 -0.99 -9.38
C GLU A 300 20.20 -2.48 -9.40
N ILE A 301 18.90 -2.79 -9.42
CA ILE A 301 18.43 -4.17 -9.63
C ILE A 301 18.88 -4.67 -11.02
N LYS A 302 18.68 -3.88 -12.08
CA LYS A 302 19.11 -4.25 -13.44
C LYS A 302 20.64 -4.52 -13.48
N ALA A 303 21.42 -3.62 -12.88
CA ALA A 303 22.88 -3.75 -12.84
C ALA A 303 23.31 -4.99 -12.04
N ALA A 304 22.71 -5.24 -10.87
CA ALA A 304 23.04 -6.39 -10.03
C ALA A 304 22.63 -7.72 -10.69
N ARG A 305 21.49 -7.78 -11.34
CA ARG A 305 21.01 -8.99 -12.04
C ARG A 305 21.90 -9.41 -13.21
N ALA A 306 22.65 -8.51 -13.79
CA ALA A 306 23.60 -8.85 -14.87
C ALA A 306 24.67 -9.86 -14.41
N SER A 307 25.03 -9.83 -13.11
CA SER A 307 26.00 -10.75 -12.51
C SER A 307 25.39 -11.79 -11.55
N ASN A 308 24.23 -11.50 -10.98
CA ASN A 308 23.55 -12.38 -10.04
C ASN A 308 22.03 -12.42 -10.28
N PRO A 309 21.50 -13.46 -10.93
CA PRO A 309 20.06 -13.57 -11.25
C PRO A 309 19.16 -13.69 -10.02
N LEU A 310 19.71 -13.99 -8.82
CA LEU A 310 18.95 -14.07 -7.58
C LEU A 310 18.44 -12.70 -7.10
N VAL A 311 19.07 -11.60 -7.50
CA VAL A 311 18.61 -10.24 -7.14
C VAL A 311 17.32 -9.94 -7.88
N ASP A 312 16.20 -10.14 -7.23
CA ASP A 312 14.89 -9.91 -7.83
C ASP A 312 14.11 -8.75 -7.19
N ARG A 313 14.60 -8.19 -6.07
CA ARG A 313 13.92 -7.10 -5.36
C ARG A 313 14.88 -6.23 -4.56
N ALA A 314 14.46 -5.01 -4.26
CA ALA A 314 15.09 -4.14 -3.29
C ALA A 314 14.07 -3.16 -2.72
N PHE A 315 14.34 -2.71 -1.49
CA PHE A 315 13.47 -1.86 -0.70
C PHE A 315 14.22 -0.68 -0.13
N VAL A 316 13.57 0.49 -0.12
CA VAL A 316 14.07 1.71 0.49
C VAL A 316 12.92 2.39 1.24
N THR A 317 13.13 2.66 2.51
CA THR A 317 12.29 3.57 3.30
C THR A 317 13.11 4.80 3.67
N VAL A 318 12.55 6.00 3.50
CA VAL A 318 13.11 7.28 3.92
C VAL A 318 12.12 7.96 4.86
N MET A 319 12.59 8.34 6.05
CA MET A 319 11.76 9.00 7.08
C MET A 319 12.45 10.27 7.59
N ASN A 320 11.65 11.24 8.04
CA ASN A 320 12.14 12.25 8.96
C ASN A 320 12.24 11.63 10.36
N PRO A 321 13.45 11.52 10.94
CA PRO A 321 13.65 10.83 12.21
C PRO A 321 13.00 11.54 13.40
N ASN A 322 12.69 12.82 13.28
CA ASN A 322 12.14 13.64 14.35
C ASN A 322 10.62 13.67 14.37
N THR A 323 9.98 13.60 13.19
CA THR A 323 8.53 13.72 13.07
C THR A 323 7.82 12.37 12.83
N GLY A 324 8.52 11.39 12.25
CA GLY A 324 7.91 10.14 11.82
C GLY A 324 7.33 10.20 10.40
N GLU A 325 7.35 11.35 9.74
CA GLU A 325 6.90 11.48 8.35
C GLU A 325 7.67 10.53 7.43
N VAL A 326 6.96 9.68 6.70
CA VAL A 326 7.52 8.83 5.66
C VAL A 326 7.62 9.64 4.37
N LEU A 327 8.86 10.03 4.01
CA LEU A 327 9.14 10.85 2.84
C LEU A 327 9.11 10.04 1.55
N THR A 328 9.49 8.77 1.66
CA THR A 328 9.52 7.80 0.55
C THR A 328 9.42 6.38 1.10
N MET A 329 8.60 5.58 0.46
CA MET A 329 8.55 4.14 0.65
C MET A 329 8.55 3.48 -0.72
N ALA A 330 9.73 3.05 -1.18
CA ALA A 330 9.92 2.50 -2.52
C ALA A 330 10.38 1.04 -2.45
N GLY A 331 9.85 0.24 -3.33
CA GLY A 331 10.25 -1.15 -3.50
C GLY A 331 9.99 -1.59 -4.93
N LYS A 332 10.87 -2.38 -5.47
CA LYS A 332 10.72 -2.98 -6.80
C LYS A 332 10.96 -4.47 -6.74
N GLN A 333 10.21 -5.19 -7.54
CA GLN A 333 10.34 -6.64 -7.70
C GLN A 333 10.34 -7.01 -9.18
N VAL A 334 11.20 -7.94 -9.54
CA VAL A 334 11.21 -8.57 -10.86
C VAL A 334 10.16 -9.68 -10.85
N VAL A 335 9.23 -9.62 -11.79
CA VAL A 335 8.19 -10.63 -12.01
C VAL A 335 8.33 -11.16 -13.43
N THR A 336 8.49 -12.47 -13.58
CA THR A 336 8.57 -13.12 -14.88
C THR A 336 7.19 -13.67 -15.27
N LYS A 337 6.64 -13.15 -16.36
CA LYS A 337 5.38 -13.66 -16.93
C LYS A 337 5.62 -14.03 -18.38
N ASN A 338 5.24 -15.27 -18.77
CA ASN A 338 5.42 -15.78 -20.13
C ASN A 338 6.87 -15.67 -20.65
N GLY A 339 7.86 -15.88 -19.78
CA GLY A 339 9.29 -15.80 -20.14
C GLY A 339 9.88 -14.40 -20.17
N ALA A 340 9.08 -13.34 -20.07
CA ALA A 340 9.55 -11.95 -20.04
C ALA A 340 9.59 -11.43 -18.60
N ALA A 341 10.79 -10.98 -18.15
CA ALA A 341 10.98 -10.36 -16.86
C ALA A 341 10.58 -8.88 -16.91
N LYS A 342 9.72 -8.43 -15.99
CA LYS A 342 9.34 -7.03 -15.80
C LYS A 342 9.61 -6.62 -14.36
N ILE A 343 10.11 -5.41 -14.17
CA ILE A 343 10.25 -4.81 -12.83
C ILE A 343 8.94 -4.09 -12.52
N LYS A 344 8.36 -4.41 -11.36
CA LYS A 344 7.08 -3.87 -10.91
C LYS A 344 7.22 -3.17 -9.57
N ASP A 345 6.29 -2.27 -9.28
CA ASP A 345 6.14 -1.69 -7.95
C ASP A 345 5.89 -2.77 -6.90
N PHE A 346 6.65 -2.70 -5.82
CA PHE A 346 6.48 -3.53 -4.63
C PHE A 346 6.80 -2.70 -3.37
N ALA A 347 6.36 -1.45 -3.33
CA ALA A 347 6.57 -0.55 -2.20
C ALA A 347 6.05 -1.13 -0.89
N LEU A 348 4.93 -1.87 -0.94
CA LEU A 348 4.38 -2.60 0.21
C LEU A 348 5.37 -3.56 0.87
N GLY A 349 6.30 -4.13 0.11
CA GLY A 349 7.32 -5.02 0.66
C GLY A 349 8.13 -4.40 1.79
N ASN A 350 8.22 -3.06 1.86
CA ASN A 350 8.85 -2.36 2.98
C ASN A 350 8.22 -2.64 4.34
N MET A 351 6.94 -3.00 4.39
CA MET A 351 6.19 -3.25 5.63
C MET A 351 5.57 -4.65 5.72
N THR A 352 5.54 -5.40 4.61
CA THR A 352 4.90 -6.72 4.53
C THR A 352 5.87 -7.87 4.35
N THR A 353 7.16 -7.58 4.05
CA THR A 353 8.21 -8.60 3.94
C THR A 353 9.34 -8.31 4.91
N ALA A 354 9.92 -9.36 5.46
CA ALA A 354 10.97 -9.25 6.48
C ALA A 354 12.15 -10.17 6.15
N TYR A 355 13.34 -9.68 6.41
CA TYR A 355 14.58 -10.36 6.05
C TYR A 355 15.58 -10.31 7.21
N PRO A 356 16.49 -11.31 7.36
CA PRO A 356 17.65 -11.19 8.24
C PRO A 356 18.46 -9.95 7.85
N SER A 357 18.66 -9.04 8.80
CA SER A 357 19.29 -7.74 8.56
C SER A 357 20.80 -7.75 8.74
N GLY A 358 21.32 -8.82 9.33
CA GLY A 358 22.74 -8.93 9.66
C GLY A 358 23.23 -7.76 10.54
N SER A 359 24.45 -7.37 10.33
CA SER A 359 25.15 -6.38 11.15
C SER A 359 24.50 -4.99 11.25
N ALA A 360 23.42 -4.72 10.51
CA ALA A 360 22.70 -3.44 10.63
C ALA A 360 22.19 -3.18 12.07
N VAL A 361 21.80 -4.23 12.81
CA VAL A 361 21.27 -4.13 14.19
C VAL A 361 22.33 -4.09 15.28
N LYS A 362 23.63 -4.12 14.97
CA LYS A 362 24.70 -4.12 15.97
C LYS A 362 24.71 -2.92 16.91
N GLY A 363 24.14 -1.78 16.48
CA GLY A 363 23.91 -0.64 17.35
C GLY A 363 22.99 -0.99 18.54
N ALA A 364 21.90 -1.69 18.27
CA ALA A 364 21.00 -2.16 19.33
C ALA A 364 21.66 -3.19 20.24
N THR A 365 22.51 -4.06 19.69
CA THR A 365 23.29 -5.04 20.49
C THR A 365 24.23 -4.34 21.48
N VAL A 366 24.99 -3.35 21.02
CA VAL A 366 25.90 -2.56 21.86
C VAL A 366 25.11 -1.80 22.94
N LEU A 367 24.01 -1.14 22.54
CA LEU A 367 23.15 -0.41 23.47
C LEU A 367 22.53 -1.32 24.52
N THR A 368 22.11 -2.54 24.14
CA THR A 368 21.64 -3.55 25.08
C THR A 368 22.75 -3.96 26.05
N GLY A 369 23.97 -4.14 25.54
CA GLY A 369 25.14 -4.44 26.37
C GLY A 369 25.43 -3.36 27.41
N TYR A 370 25.32 -2.08 27.05
CA TYR A 370 25.48 -0.97 27.99
C TYR A 370 24.35 -0.93 29.02
N GLN A 371 23.11 -1.07 28.59
CA GLN A 371 21.94 -0.95 29.47
C GLN A 371 21.85 -2.08 30.49
N THR A 372 22.29 -3.28 30.11
CA THR A 372 22.35 -4.42 31.02
C THR A 372 23.60 -4.43 31.93
N GLY A 373 24.56 -3.54 31.72
CA GLY A 373 25.84 -3.51 32.41
C GLY A 373 26.80 -4.64 31.96
N ALA A 374 26.45 -5.38 30.90
CA ALA A 374 27.30 -6.45 30.36
C ALA A 374 28.62 -5.91 29.78
N ILE A 375 28.57 -4.71 29.24
CA ILE A 375 29.72 -3.91 28.79
C ILE A 375 29.55 -2.44 29.20
N SER A 376 30.63 -1.69 29.19
CA SER A 376 30.63 -0.23 29.41
C SER A 376 31.21 0.47 28.18
N PRO A 377 30.84 1.77 27.94
CA PRO A 377 31.50 2.56 26.91
C PRO A 377 33.03 2.46 27.00
N GLY A 378 33.69 2.11 25.90
CA GLY A 378 35.12 1.90 25.86
C GLY A 378 35.64 0.51 26.25
N SER A 379 34.76 -0.41 26.66
CA SER A 379 35.13 -1.82 26.91
C SER A 379 35.91 -2.40 25.74
N VAL A 380 37.04 -3.06 26.04
CA VAL A 380 37.93 -3.67 25.02
C VAL A 380 37.80 -5.18 25.06
N PHE A 381 37.64 -5.79 23.89
CA PHE A 381 37.76 -7.22 23.68
C PHE A 381 38.79 -7.51 22.61
N VAL A 382 39.49 -8.67 22.72
CA VAL A 382 40.37 -9.16 21.66
C VAL A 382 39.49 -9.83 20.61
N ASP A 383 39.44 -9.25 19.42
CA ASP A 383 38.76 -9.84 18.25
C ASP A 383 39.73 -10.87 17.63
N GLN A 384 39.46 -12.10 17.93
CA GLN A 384 40.11 -13.30 17.42
C GLN A 384 39.10 -14.43 17.32
N PRO A 385 39.31 -15.49 16.52
CA PRO A 385 38.41 -16.64 16.50
C PRO A 385 38.13 -17.19 17.90
N LEU A 386 36.88 -17.35 18.25
CA LEU A 386 36.45 -17.93 19.52
C LEU A 386 36.15 -19.40 19.33
N HIS A 387 36.83 -20.23 20.10
CA HIS A 387 36.69 -21.68 20.13
C HIS A 387 35.95 -22.07 21.43
N PHE A 388 34.73 -22.59 21.32
CA PHE A 388 33.97 -23.13 22.43
C PHE A 388 33.76 -24.64 22.25
N ALA A 389 33.68 -25.38 23.33
CA ALA A 389 33.31 -26.80 23.28
C ALA A 389 31.95 -26.98 22.57
N SER A 390 31.88 -27.95 21.68
CA SER A 390 30.63 -28.31 20.96
C SER A 390 29.96 -27.15 20.21
N THR A 391 30.68 -26.12 19.83
CA THR A 391 30.16 -24.97 19.09
C THR A 391 31.06 -24.69 17.89
N PRO A 392 30.52 -24.45 16.69
CA PRO A 392 31.31 -23.99 15.54
C PRO A 392 32.11 -22.72 15.89
N VAL A 393 33.30 -22.60 15.33
CA VAL A 393 34.16 -21.44 15.57
C VAL A 393 33.40 -20.13 15.24
N LYS A 394 33.37 -19.23 16.21
CA LYS A 394 32.76 -17.90 16.07
C LYS A 394 33.87 -16.89 15.72
N LYS A 395 33.75 -16.25 14.56
CA LYS A 395 34.80 -15.35 14.04
C LYS A 395 34.22 -14.13 13.34
N SER A 396 35.03 -13.08 13.24
CA SER A 396 34.73 -11.94 12.40
C SER A 396 34.97 -12.27 10.90
N TRP A 397 34.59 -11.38 10.01
CA TRP A 397 34.75 -11.55 8.57
C TRP A 397 36.25 -11.51 8.15
N VAL A 398 37.09 -10.78 8.92
CA VAL A 398 38.53 -10.94 8.86
C VAL A 398 38.90 -12.15 9.74
N THR A 399 39.30 -13.23 9.09
CA THR A 399 39.46 -14.53 9.75
C THR A 399 40.53 -14.56 10.83
N SER A 400 41.57 -13.70 10.73
CA SER A 400 42.58 -13.49 11.77
C SER A 400 42.15 -12.61 12.93
N GLY A 401 40.98 -11.93 12.77
CA GLY A 401 40.49 -10.95 13.71
C GLY A 401 41.09 -9.56 13.56
N PHE A 402 40.63 -8.63 14.41
CA PHE A 402 41.06 -7.23 14.44
C PHE A 402 41.98 -6.89 15.63
N GLY A 403 42.32 -7.88 16.47
CA GLY A 403 43.10 -7.66 17.71
C GLY A 403 42.27 -6.98 18.80
N ALA A 404 42.93 -6.23 19.70
CA ALA A 404 42.26 -5.52 20.77
C ALA A 404 41.51 -4.31 20.25
N ILE A 405 40.17 -4.33 20.35
CA ILE A 405 39.27 -3.27 19.86
C ILE A 405 38.25 -2.89 20.90
N ASN A 406 37.84 -1.62 20.91
CA ASN A 406 36.73 -1.13 21.70
C ASN A 406 35.44 -1.11 20.87
N ASP A 407 34.33 -0.71 21.50
CA ASP A 407 33.00 -0.60 20.95
C ASP A 407 32.91 0.28 19.68
N LEU A 408 33.59 1.44 19.65
CA LEU A 408 33.61 2.31 18.47
C LEU A 408 34.29 1.63 17.27
N ARG A 409 35.45 1.02 17.53
CA ARG A 409 36.17 0.30 16.47
C ARG A 409 35.36 -0.94 16.04
N ALA A 410 34.72 -1.63 16.98
CA ALA A 410 33.90 -2.80 16.69
C ALA A 410 32.73 -2.46 15.77
N LEU A 411 32.03 -1.33 15.99
CA LEU A 411 31.00 -0.83 15.09
C LEU A 411 31.55 -0.42 13.73
N GLN A 412 32.68 0.30 13.72
CA GLN A 412 33.35 0.80 12.52
C GLN A 412 33.73 -0.33 11.55
N VAL A 413 34.38 -1.38 12.04
CA VAL A 413 34.84 -2.53 11.24
C VAL A 413 33.81 -3.65 11.19
N SER A 414 32.68 -3.47 11.85
CA SER A 414 31.59 -4.47 11.95
C SER A 414 32.07 -5.81 12.54
N SER A 415 32.83 -5.78 13.66
CA SER A 415 33.29 -6.97 14.37
C SER A 415 32.10 -7.86 14.80
N ASN A 416 32.16 -9.15 14.43
CA ASN A 416 31.24 -10.14 14.96
C ASN A 416 31.66 -10.60 16.36
N VAL A 417 32.94 -10.80 16.56
CA VAL A 417 33.50 -11.29 17.83
C VAL A 417 33.18 -10.37 18.98
N TYR A 418 33.26 -9.04 18.77
CA TYR A 418 32.86 -8.08 19.79
C TYR A 418 31.38 -8.26 20.19
N MET A 419 30.48 -8.47 19.23
CA MET A 419 29.05 -8.69 19.50
C MET A 419 28.82 -10.03 20.17
N PHE A 420 29.51 -11.10 19.76
CA PHE A 420 29.41 -12.40 20.43
C PHE A 420 29.85 -12.29 21.90
N ARG A 421 30.95 -11.58 22.20
CA ARG A 421 31.38 -11.33 23.58
C ARG A 421 30.37 -10.49 24.36
N THR A 422 29.75 -9.51 23.75
CA THR A 422 28.70 -8.71 24.35
C THR A 422 27.46 -9.58 24.68
N VAL A 423 26.99 -10.41 23.74
CA VAL A 423 25.84 -11.32 23.98
C VAL A 423 26.16 -12.36 25.04
N MET A 424 27.39 -12.90 25.03
CA MET A 424 27.88 -13.83 26.06
C MET A 424 27.81 -13.20 27.45
N ALA A 425 28.24 -11.94 27.59
CA ALA A 425 28.20 -11.20 28.83
C ALA A 425 26.75 -10.89 29.28
N ILE A 426 25.86 -10.53 28.35
CA ILE A 426 24.40 -10.38 28.62
C ILE A 426 23.81 -11.69 29.16
N GLY A 427 24.30 -12.83 28.64
CA GLY A 427 23.91 -14.18 29.09
C GLY A 427 24.52 -14.62 30.43
N GLY A 428 25.36 -13.77 31.06
CA GLY A 428 25.96 -14.01 32.37
C GLY A 428 27.38 -14.59 32.33
N GLN A 429 27.96 -14.83 31.13
CA GLN A 429 29.33 -15.32 31.00
C GLN A 429 30.27 -14.19 30.52
N HIS A 430 30.98 -13.54 31.44
CA HIS A 430 31.83 -12.39 31.13
C HIS A 430 33.19 -12.80 30.58
N ASN A 431 33.74 -13.94 31.03
CA ASN A 431 35.07 -14.41 30.64
C ASN A 431 35.00 -15.46 29.51
N TYR A 432 35.81 -15.25 28.50
CA TYR A 432 36.03 -16.23 27.45
C TYR A 432 37.20 -17.16 27.86
N VAL A 433 36.95 -18.45 27.82
CA VAL A 433 37.94 -19.49 28.03
C VAL A 433 38.08 -20.29 26.74
N PRO A 434 39.24 -20.30 26.06
CA PRO A 434 39.46 -21.10 24.88
C PRO A 434 39.12 -22.58 25.11
N ASN A 435 38.36 -23.18 24.20
CA ASN A 435 37.87 -24.56 24.26
C ASN A 435 37.00 -24.88 25.48
N GLY A 436 36.65 -23.87 26.28
CA GLY A 436 35.72 -23.99 27.39
C GLY A 436 34.26 -24.05 26.93
N SER A 437 33.35 -24.42 27.84
CA SER A 437 31.92 -24.44 27.57
C SER A 437 31.35 -23.05 27.46
N LEU A 438 30.36 -22.87 26.58
CA LEU A 438 29.54 -21.66 26.48
C LEU A 438 28.29 -21.81 27.37
N ASN A 439 28.37 -21.31 28.59
CA ASN A 439 27.35 -21.44 29.63
C ASN A 439 26.58 -20.14 29.79
N ILE A 440 25.61 -19.91 28.92
CA ILE A 440 24.69 -18.76 28.95
C ILE A 440 23.26 -19.22 29.16
N ASP A 441 22.46 -18.44 29.89
CA ASP A 441 21.01 -18.62 29.94
C ASP A 441 20.42 -18.16 28.61
N LYS A 442 20.17 -19.11 27.70
CA LYS A 442 19.69 -18.87 26.35
C LYS A 442 18.37 -18.11 26.33
N MET A 443 17.40 -18.55 27.15
CA MET A 443 16.06 -17.99 27.20
C MET A 443 16.10 -16.55 27.72
N LYS A 444 16.78 -16.33 28.83
CA LYS A 444 16.96 -14.99 29.42
C LYS A 444 17.68 -14.06 28.46
N THR A 445 18.74 -14.55 27.80
CA THR A 445 19.54 -13.76 26.83
C THR A 445 18.71 -13.28 25.66
N ILE A 446 17.97 -14.17 24.98
CA ILE A 446 17.11 -13.83 23.85
C ILE A 446 15.99 -12.88 24.27
N ARG A 447 15.30 -13.15 25.38
CA ARG A 447 14.27 -12.26 25.90
C ARG A 447 14.79 -10.87 26.22
N THR A 448 15.99 -10.77 26.79
CA THR A 448 16.65 -9.50 27.09
C THR A 448 16.96 -8.73 25.81
N LEU A 449 17.56 -9.38 24.80
CA LEU A 449 17.87 -8.76 23.52
C LEU A 449 16.58 -8.28 22.83
N ARG A 450 15.55 -9.14 22.70
CA ARG A 450 14.27 -8.78 22.07
C ARG A 450 13.56 -7.65 22.81
N LYS A 451 13.59 -7.64 24.15
CA LYS A 451 13.02 -6.55 24.97
C LYS A 451 13.61 -5.19 24.60
N TYR A 452 14.93 -5.11 24.47
CA TYR A 452 15.59 -3.85 24.14
C TYR A 452 15.52 -3.53 22.64
N PHE A 453 15.58 -4.52 21.77
CA PHE A 453 15.37 -4.34 20.33
C PHE A 453 13.98 -3.78 20.02
N ALA A 454 12.95 -4.27 20.70
CA ALA A 454 11.59 -3.78 20.55
C ALA A 454 11.43 -2.29 20.90
N GLN A 455 12.24 -1.76 21.82
CA GLN A 455 12.21 -0.32 22.14
C GLN A 455 12.64 0.57 20.95
N PHE A 456 13.38 0.00 19.99
CA PHE A 456 13.75 0.65 18.73
C PHE A 456 12.79 0.35 17.58
N GLY A 457 11.78 -0.50 17.79
CA GLY A 457 10.85 -0.95 16.75
C GLY A 457 11.20 -2.28 16.08
N LEU A 458 12.32 -2.93 16.46
CA LEU A 458 12.73 -4.20 15.89
C LEU A 458 11.92 -5.37 16.46
N GLY A 459 11.27 -6.16 15.58
CA GLY A 459 10.48 -7.32 15.97
C GLY A 459 9.08 -7.00 16.52
N VAL A 460 8.62 -5.76 16.38
CA VAL A 460 7.27 -5.29 16.72
C VAL A 460 6.73 -4.43 15.59
N LYS A 461 5.42 -4.27 15.51
CA LYS A 461 4.82 -3.33 14.54
C LYS A 461 5.31 -1.92 14.79
N THR A 462 5.58 -1.18 13.71
CA THR A 462 6.02 0.21 13.79
C THR A 462 4.89 1.16 14.14
N GLY A 463 3.66 0.73 13.83
CA GLY A 463 2.45 1.52 14.04
C GLY A 463 2.13 2.46 12.88
N ILE A 464 2.67 2.22 11.68
CA ILE A 464 2.34 3.01 10.49
C ILE A 464 0.83 3.04 10.25
N ASP A 465 0.32 4.16 9.77
CA ASP A 465 -1.09 4.41 9.46
C ASP A 465 -1.57 3.72 8.17
N LEU A 466 -1.10 2.49 7.94
CA LEU A 466 -1.50 1.63 6.82
C LEU A 466 -1.89 0.23 7.32
N PRO A 467 -2.87 -0.42 6.69
CA PRO A 467 -3.25 -1.78 7.04
C PRO A 467 -2.21 -2.80 6.53
N GLY A 468 -2.16 -3.97 7.17
CA GLY A 468 -1.37 -5.11 6.69
C GLY A 468 0.10 -5.12 7.12
N GLU A 469 0.53 -4.24 8.03
CA GLU A 469 1.88 -4.26 8.58
C GLU A 469 2.19 -5.57 9.32
N VAL A 470 3.39 -6.15 9.07
CA VAL A 470 3.91 -7.31 9.79
C VAL A 470 4.97 -6.91 10.81
N GLY A 471 5.04 -7.64 11.92
CA GLY A 471 6.02 -7.40 13.00
C GLY A 471 7.41 -8.00 12.76
N GLY A 472 7.68 -8.52 11.55
CA GLY A 472 8.82 -9.39 11.31
C GLY A 472 8.56 -10.81 11.79
N TYR A 473 9.57 -11.68 11.65
CA TYR A 473 9.48 -13.05 12.15
C TYR A 473 10.47 -13.23 13.30
N GLN A 474 9.97 -13.73 14.43
CA GLN A 474 10.75 -14.10 15.59
C GLN A 474 10.91 -15.62 15.61
N THR A 475 12.14 -16.10 15.51
CA THR A 475 12.43 -17.53 15.60
C THR A 475 12.19 -18.04 17.03
N GLU A 476 11.98 -19.34 17.17
CA GLU A 476 12.07 -19.99 18.47
C GLU A 476 13.48 -19.81 19.05
N VAL A 477 13.60 -19.96 20.37
CA VAL A 477 14.91 -19.87 21.01
C VAL A 477 15.82 -20.97 20.47
N PRO A 478 16.99 -20.62 19.91
CA PRO A 478 17.87 -21.60 19.32
C PRO A 478 18.29 -22.68 20.33
N PRO A 479 18.36 -23.96 19.94
CA PRO A 479 18.73 -25.04 20.86
C PRO A 479 20.17 -24.91 21.37
N ASN A 480 21.07 -24.34 20.55
CA ASN A 480 22.47 -24.21 20.86
C ASN A 480 22.85 -22.80 21.34
N SER A 481 23.65 -22.70 22.40
CA SER A 481 24.16 -21.43 22.92
C SER A 481 24.93 -20.61 21.89
N GLY A 482 25.66 -21.28 20.98
CA GLY A 482 26.37 -20.63 19.87
C GLY A 482 25.46 -19.85 18.92
N ASN A 483 24.26 -20.36 18.66
CA ASN A 483 23.29 -19.69 17.81
C ASN A 483 22.67 -18.45 18.51
N VAL A 484 22.60 -18.45 19.85
CA VAL A 484 22.17 -17.27 20.61
C VAL A 484 23.15 -16.11 20.43
N LEU A 485 24.45 -16.39 20.29
CA LEU A 485 25.45 -15.35 19.99
C LEU A 485 25.17 -14.70 18.61
N ASP A 486 24.75 -15.49 17.63
CA ASP A 486 24.48 -15.02 16.25
C ASP A 486 23.27 -14.04 16.19
N PHE A 487 22.36 -14.09 17.16
CA PHE A 487 21.31 -13.10 17.29
C PHE A 487 21.88 -11.67 17.40
N GLY A 488 22.96 -11.49 18.17
CA GLY A 488 23.61 -10.19 18.33
C GLY A 488 24.23 -9.59 17.07
N ILE A 489 24.33 -10.38 16.00
CA ILE A 489 24.78 -9.92 14.68
C ILE A 489 23.68 -9.88 13.64
N GLY A 490 22.41 -10.03 14.06
CA GLY A 490 21.23 -9.88 13.20
C GLY A 490 20.88 -11.11 12.38
N GLN A 491 21.23 -12.30 12.89
CA GLN A 491 20.76 -13.59 12.38
C GLN A 491 19.52 -14.05 13.16
N PHE A 492 18.76 -14.97 12.60
CA PHE A 492 17.56 -15.61 13.14
C PHE A 492 16.28 -14.74 13.03
N ASP A 493 16.16 -13.66 13.80
CA ASP A 493 14.98 -12.80 13.67
C ASP A 493 15.07 -11.96 12.39
N THR A 494 13.92 -11.76 11.75
CA THR A 494 13.84 -10.96 10.52
C THR A 494 13.11 -9.65 10.77
N TYR A 495 13.49 -8.62 10.04
CA TYR A 495 12.92 -7.28 10.18
C TYR A 495 12.52 -6.72 8.82
N THR A 496 11.46 -5.91 8.81
CA THR A 496 11.03 -5.18 7.62
C THR A 496 11.94 -3.97 7.38
N ALA A 497 11.97 -3.46 6.14
CA ALA A 497 12.72 -2.24 5.85
C ALA A 497 12.21 -1.05 6.66
N LEU A 498 10.90 -0.96 6.89
CA LEU A 498 10.29 0.08 7.72
C LEU A 498 10.74 -0.01 9.19
N GLN A 499 10.79 -1.22 9.77
CA GLN A 499 11.32 -1.41 11.13
C GLN A 499 12.78 -0.98 11.23
N LEU A 500 13.60 -1.30 10.24
CA LEU A 500 15.02 -0.89 10.21
C LEU A 500 15.16 0.65 10.07
N CYS A 501 14.25 1.30 9.33
CA CYS A 501 14.23 2.75 9.25
C CYS A 501 13.79 3.40 10.58
N GLN A 502 12.75 2.87 11.24
CA GLN A 502 12.32 3.34 12.57
C GLN A 502 13.45 3.15 13.62
N TYR A 503 14.15 2.01 13.57
CA TYR A 503 15.28 1.74 14.45
C TYR A 503 16.38 2.80 14.31
N VAL A 504 16.84 3.06 13.09
CA VAL A 504 17.91 4.03 12.89
C VAL A 504 17.43 5.47 13.15
N SER A 505 16.16 5.78 12.90
CA SER A 505 15.53 7.05 13.28
C SER A 505 15.55 7.24 14.79
N THR A 506 15.24 6.21 15.57
CA THR A 506 15.28 6.24 17.03
C THR A 506 16.68 6.52 17.56
N ILE A 507 17.73 5.98 16.91
CA ILE A 507 19.12 6.31 17.27
C ILE A 507 19.45 7.75 16.87
N ALA A 508 19.06 8.17 15.66
CA ALA A 508 19.36 9.49 15.11
C ALA A 508 18.82 10.64 15.97
N ASN A 509 17.58 10.53 16.45
CA ASN A 509 16.89 11.56 17.20
C ASN A 509 17.13 11.52 18.73
N GLY A 510 18.07 10.69 19.21
CA GLY A 510 18.41 10.65 20.63
C GLY A 510 17.57 9.72 21.49
N GLY A 511 16.88 8.77 20.87
CA GLY A 511 16.20 7.68 21.56
C GLY A 511 14.67 7.79 21.64
N TYR A 512 14.06 8.66 20.86
CA TYR A 512 12.60 8.74 20.75
C TYR A 512 12.12 7.88 19.59
N ARG A 513 11.35 6.83 19.90
CA ARG A 513 10.72 6.01 18.87
C ARG A 513 9.43 6.71 18.42
N VAL A 514 9.51 7.36 17.28
CA VAL A 514 8.35 8.02 16.65
C VAL A 514 7.57 7.05 15.78
N GLN A 515 6.26 7.24 15.75
CA GLN A 515 5.35 6.48 14.88
C GLN A 515 5.54 6.92 13.43
N PRO A 516 5.87 6.00 12.50
CA PRO A 516 5.83 6.32 11.08
C PRO A 516 4.41 6.65 10.65
N HIS A 517 4.25 7.68 9.83
CA HIS A 517 2.96 8.00 9.23
C HIS A 517 3.13 8.49 7.79
N ILE A 518 2.15 8.15 6.96
CA ILE A 518 2.09 8.55 5.56
C ILE A 518 1.15 9.73 5.34
N ALA A 519 0.07 9.84 6.14
CA ALA A 519 -0.76 11.03 6.11
C ALA A 519 -0.09 12.18 6.85
N LYS A 520 -0.18 13.37 6.29
CA LYS A 520 0.33 14.63 6.86
C LYS A 520 -0.79 15.55 7.33
N GLU A 521 -1.79 15.76 6.47
CA GLU A 521 -2.95 16.58 6.80
C GLU A 521 -4.18 16.19 5.99
N ILE A 522 -5.34 16.52 6.51
CA ILE A 522 -6.63 16.40 5.83
C ILE A 522 -7.12 17.82 5.58
N ARG A 523 -7.62 18.09 4.36
CA ARG A 523 -8.14 19.38 3.96
C ARG A 523 -9.56 19.29 3.46
N GLU A 524 -10.38 20.27 3.78
CA GLU A 524 -11.70 20.38 3.19
C GLU A 524 -11.61 20.44 1.65
N PRO A 525 -12.61 19.92 0.93
CA PRO A 525 -12.64 20.03 -0.52
C PRO A 525 -12.76 21.49 -0.94
N SER A 526 -11.95 21.86 -1.94
CA SER A 526 -12.05 23.20 -2.53
C SER A 526 -13.30 23.32 -3.40
N PRO A 527 -14.00 24.46 -3.38
CA PRO A 527 -15.18 24.69 -4.22
C PRO A 527 -14.92 24.56 -5.74
N ASP A 528 -13.73 24.91 -6.19
CA ASP A 528 -13.31 24.85 -7.59
C ASP A 528 -12.66 23.52 -7.99
N GLY A 529 -12.44 22.62 -7.02
CA GLY A 529 -11.76 21.33 -7.22
C GLY A 529 -10.30 21.44 -7.66
N LYS A 530 -9.71 22.63 -7.68
CA LYS A 530 -8.34 22.90 -8.17
C LYS A 530 -7.43 23.47 -7.09
N THR A 531 -7.90 24.46 -6.34
CA THR A 531 -7.16 25.08 -5.25
C THR A 531 -7.16 24.17 -4.00
N LEU A 532 -6.43 24.54 -2.97
CA LEU A 532 -6.43 23.84 -1.69
C LEU A 532 -7.52 24.43 -0.79
N GLY A 533 -8.30 23.58 -0.17
CA GLY A 533 -9.23 23.96 0.88
C GLY A 533 -8.52 24.23 2.21
N PRO A 534 -9.24 24.71 3.24
CA PRO A 534 -8.72 24.88 4.59
C PRO A 534 -8.23 23.55 5.18
N VAL A 535 -7.29 23.61 6.12
CA VAL A 535 -6.85 22.45 6.89
C VAL A 535 -7.96 22.05 7.86
N GLU A 536 -8.45 20.84 7.73
CA GLU A 536 -9.42 20.23 8.65
C GLU A 536 -8.70 19.57 9.82
N LYS A 537 -7.60 18.86 9.53
CA LYS A 537 -6.82 18.14 10.53
C LYS A 537 -5.36 18.03 10.12
N GLU A 538 -4.46 18.34 11.05
CA GLU A 538 -3.03 18.03 10.94
C GLU A 538 -2.70 16.73 11.66
N ILE A 539 -1.81 15.92 11.08
CA ILE A 539 -1.30 14.69 11.67
C ILE A 539 0.10 14.99 12.24
N GLY A 540 0.15 15.18 13.54
CA GLY A 540 1.38 15.52 14.24
C GLY A 540 2.23 14.31 14.60
N THR A 541 3.42 14.60 15.12
CA THR A 541 4.35 13.59 15.63
C THR A 541 3.79 12.85 16.83
N THR A 542 3.79 11.51 16.75
CA THR A 542 3.44 10.63 17.86
C THR A 542 4.68 9.90 18.34
N VAL A 543 5.06 10.09 19.61
CA VAL A 543 6.15 9.37 20.25
C VAL A 543 5.58 8.10 20.89
N LEU A 544 5.97 6.93 20.39
CA LEU A 544 5.51 5.63 20.91
C LEU A 544 6.19 5.28 22.22
N ASN A 545 7.48 5.51 22.32
CA ASN A 545 8.26 5.39 23.54
C ASN A 545 9.59 6.15 23.43
N ARG A 546 10.20 6.42 24.57
CA ARG A 546 11.63 6.74 24.68
C ARG A 546 12.37 5.48 25.12
N VAL A 547 13.52 5.20 24.50
CA VAL A 547 14.34 4.07 24.91
C VAL A 547 14.85 4.27 26.35
N ASP A 548 14.81 3.20 27.15
CA ASP A 548 15.27 3.19 28.51
C ASP A 548 16.80 3.07 28.54
N MET A 549 17.50 4.13 28.08
CA MET A 549 18.95 4.17 27.97
C MET A 549 19.47 5.59 28.16
N LYS A 550 20.70 5.70 28.67
CA LYS A 550 21.35 7.00 28.83
C LYS A 550 21.64 7.62 27.46
N GLU A 551 21.43 8.90 27.33
CA GLU A 551 21.72 9.65 26.11
C GLU A 551 23.20 9.51 25.67
N SER A 552 24.12 9.47 26.65
CA SER A 552 25.55 9.24 26.39
C SER A 552 25.83 7.90 25.71
N TYR A 553 25.01 6.86 25.96
CA TYR A 553 25.12 5.56 25.29
C TYR A 553 24.70 5.67 23.83
N ILE A 554 23.57 6.35 23.58
CA ILE A 554 23.07 6.60 22.22
C ILE A 554 24.09 7.41 21.44
N ASN A 555 24.60 8.50 22.00
CA ASN A 555 25.62 9.34 21.37
C ASN A 555 26.90 8.55 21.06
N ARG A 556 27.29 7.61 21.92
CA ARG A 556 28.42 6.73 21.66
C ARG A 556 28.21 5.83 20.44
N VAL A 557 27.02 5.26 20.29
CA VAL A 557 26.68 4.45 19.12
C VAL A 557 26.54 5.31 17.86
N LYS A 558 25.97 6.52 17.96
CA LYS A 558 25.99 7.51 16.86
C LYS A 558 27.41 7.78 16.36
N GLN A 559 28.37 7.98 17.26
CA GLN A 559 29.79 8.13 16.91
C GLN A 559 30.33 6.89 16.20
N GLY A 560 29.97 5.68 16.67
CA GLY A 560 30.35 4.43 16.01
C GLY A 560 29.80 4.36 14.57
N PHE A 561 28.53 4.77 14.37
CA PHE A 561 27.88 4.83 13.05
C PHE A 561 28.54 5.88 12.13
N TYR A 562 28.95 7.03 12.68
CA TYR A 562 29.73 8.01 11.93
C TYR A 562 31.07 7.40 11.44
N ASN A 563 31.76 6.66 12.30
CA ASN A 563 33.04 6.02 11.96
C ASN A 563 32.87 4.96 10.84
N VAL A 564 31.75 4.26 10.76
CA VAL A 564 31.46 3.30 9.67
C VAL A 564 31.57 3.95 8.30
N VAL A 565 31.10 5.19 8.17
CA VAL A 565 31.01 5.88 6.88
C VAL A 565 32.16 6.80 6.61
N ASN A 566 32.67 7.52 7.64
CA ASN A 566 33.59 8.66 7.46
C ASN A 566 35.04 8.41 7.87
N VAL A 567 35.31 7.29 8.58
CA VAL A 567 36.66 7.01 9.06
C VAL A 567 37.28 5.87 8.25
N PRO A 568 38.58 5.96 7.85
CA PRO A 568 39.27 4.90 7.12
C PRO A 568 39.11 3.51 7.75
N HIS A 569 38.96 2.50 6.92
CA HIS A 569 38.60 1.12 7.29
C HIS A 569 37.16 0.93 7.84
N GLY A 570 36.31 1.94 7.82
CA GLY A 570 34.89 1.75 8.02
C GLY A 570 34.25 0.96 6.86
N THR A 571 33.27 0.12 7.15
CA THR A 571 32.67 -0.78 6.13
C THR A 571 31.94 -0.07 4.99
N ALA A 572 31.61 1.22 5.15
CA ALA A 572 31.02 2.09 4.11
C ALA A 572 31.96 3.24 3.69
N TYR A 573 33.18 3.27 4.20
CA TYR A 573 34.16 4.33 3.88
C TYR A 573 34.46 4.40 2.38
N GLY A 574 34.38 5.62 1.81
CA GLY A 574 34.62 5.87 0.40
C GLY A 574 33.51 5.42 -0.56
N ARG A 575 32.38 4.88 -0.03
CA ARG A 575 31.22 4.43 -0.84
C ARG A 575 30.04 5.36 -0.75
N ILE A 576 29.99 6.16 0.29
CA ILE A 576 28.98 7.21 0.49
C ILE A 576 29.72 8.56 0.48
N ASP A 577 29.12 9.55 -0.14
CA ASP A 577 29.66 10.90 -0.28
C ASP A 577 29.89 11.52 1.12
N SER A 578 31.13 11.80 1.45
CA SER A 578 31.53 12.32 2.77
C SER A 578 31.00 13.72 3.05
N SER A 579 30.67 14.50 2.01
CA SER A 579 30.12 15.85 2.15
C SER A 579 28.72 15.82 2.83
N LEU A 580 28.00 14.71 2.71
CA LEU A 580 26.66 14.54 3.29
C LEU A 580 26.69 14.21 4.78
N LYS A 581 27.87 13.95 5.36
CA LYS A 581 28.03 13.63 6.79
C LYS A 581 27.09 12.53 7.28
N VAL A 582 26.96 11.47 6.49
CA VAL A 582 26.10 10.33 6.81
C VAL A 582 26.68 9.54 7.98
N ALA A 583 25.85 9.13 8.92
CA ALA A 583 26.15 8.12 9.91
C ALA A 583 25.26 6.89 9.68
N GLY A 584 25.81 5.67 9.79
CA GLY A 584 25.02 4.48 9.50
C GLY A 584 25.76 3.18 9.77
N LYS A 585 25.09 2.07 9.45
CA LYS A 585 25.61 0.72 9.65
C LYS A 585 25.28 -0.17 8.45
N THR A 586 26.31 -0.82 7.92
CA THR A 586 26.15 -1.89 6.92
C THR A 586 25.71 -3.18 7.57
N GLY A 587 24.92 -3.94 6.86
CA GLY A 587 24.52 -5.29 7.24
C GLY A 587 24.71 -6.28 6.11
N THR A 588 25.10 -7.48 6.49
CA THR A 588 25.19 -8.64 5.60
C THR A 588 24.72 -9.84 6.39
N ALA A 589 23.75 -10.57 5.84
CA ALA A 589 23.19 -11.75 6.49
C ALA A 589 23.09 -12.91 5.52
N GLN A 590 23.52 -14.08 5.95
CA GLN A 590 23.24 -15.31 5.22
C GLN A 590 21.76 -15.59 5.22
N ALA A 591 21.20 -15.97 4.07
CA ALA A 591 19.78 -16.21 3.90
C ALA A 591 19.57 -17.37 2.91
N VAL A 592 18.48 -18.11 3.12
CA VAL A 592 17.97 -19.02 2.11
C VAL A 592 17.27 -18.22 1.01
N TYR A 593 17.53 -18.56 -0.23
CA TYR A 593 16.83 -17.92 -1.34
C TYR A 593 15.33 -18.27 -1.33
N GLY A 594 14.48 -17.27 -1.32
CA GLY A 594 13.01 -17.38 -1.34
C GLY A 594 12.35 -16.54 -2.43
N GLY A 595 13.08 -16.28 -3.53
CA GLY A 595 12.60 -15.45 -4.62
C GLY A 595 11.95 -16.24 -5.75
N GLU A 596 11.62 -15.55 -6.83
CA GLU A 596 10.86 -16.06 -8.00
C GLU A 596 11.38 -17.37 -8.61
N LEU A 597 12.70 -17.60 -8.56
CA LEU A 597 13.28 -18.80 -9.17
C LEU A 597 12.98 -20.09 -8.40
N VAL A 598 12.63 -20.00 -7.10
CA VAL A 598 12.25 -21.18 -6.28
C VAL A 598 11.01 -21.85 -6.84
N GLU A 599 9.93 -21.10 -7.05
CA GLU A 599 8.67 -21.65 -7.58
C GLU A 599 8.86 -22.32 -8.93
N LYS A 600 9.71 -21.73 -9.78
CA LYS A 600 9.97 -22.22 -11.13
C LYS A 600 10.70 -23.58 -11.13
N TYR A 601 11.57 -23.79 -10.15
CA TYR A 601 12.32 -25.03 -10.03
C TYR A 601 11.52 -26.12 -9.29
N ASP A 602 10.74 -25.75 -8.28
CA ASP A 602 9.85 -26.68 -7.57
C ASP A 602 8.76 -27.22 -8.50
N ALA A 603 8.16 -26.37 -9.32
CA ALA A 603 7.20 -26.77 -10.36
C ALA A 603 7.81 -27.72 -11.41
N ALA A 604 9.13 -27.65 -11.62
CA ALA A 604 9.86 -28.55 -12.51
C ALA A 604 10.36 -29.84 -11.83
N GLY A 605 10.04 -30.06 -10.53
CA GLY A 605 10.43 -31.25 -9.78
C GLY A 605 11.95 -31.37 -9.54
N ARG A 606 12.69 -30.26 -9.59
CA ARG A 606 14.13 -30.27 -9.36
C ARG A 606 14.43 -30.00 -7.89
N ALA A 607 15.36 -30.75 -7.31
CA ALA A 607 15.90 -30.45 -6.00
C ALA A 607 16.55 -29.05 -6.01
N HIS A 608 16.31 -28.26 -4.96
CA HIS A 608 16.99 -26.96 -4.79
C HIS A 608 18.49 -27.13 -4.87
N PRO A 609 19.20 -26.42 -5.75
CA PRO A 609 20.65 -26.43 -5.72
C PRO A 609 21.13 -25.95 -4.33
N SER A 610 22.14 -26.61 -3.76
CA SER A 610 22.76 -26.22 -2.48
C SER A 610 23.23 -24.75 -2.45
N ILE A 611 23.48 -24.18 -3.62
CA ILE A 611 23.79 -22.78 -3.86
C ILE A 611 22.74 -21.79 -3.32
N TRP A 612 21.49 -22.19 -3.15
CA TRP A 612 20.42 -21.29 -2.67
C TRP A 612 20.39 -21.17 -1.15
N SER A 613 21.03 -22.08 -0.43
CA SER A 613 21.20 -21.95 1.01
C SER A 613 22.33 -20.99 1.40
N ASP A 614 23.13 -20.52 0.43
CA ASP A 614 24.29 -19.65 0.62
C ASP A 614 24.14 -18.29 -0.08
N ALA A 615 22.92 -17.80 -0.17
CA ALA A 615 22.63 -16.44 -0.62
C ALA A 615 22.79 -15.43 0.53
N TRP A 616 23.17 -14.21 0.21
CA TRP A 616 23.44 -13.18 1.20
C TRP A 616 22.61 -11.93 0.95
N ASN A 617 21.90 -11.45 2.00
CA ASN A 617 21.24 -10.16 1.99
C ASN A 617 22.25 -9.06 2.25
N SER A 618 22.13 -7.93 1.55
CA SER A 618 22.86 -6.71 1.84
C SER A 618 21.90 -5.65 2.35
N THR A 619 22.19 -5.07 3.52
CA THR A 619 21.40 -4.04 4.15
C THR A 619 22.23 -2.81 4.47
N PHE A 620 21.58 -1.65 4.55
CA PHE A 620 22.18 -0.44 5.10
C PHE A 620 21.11 0.33 5.86
N VAL A 621 21.46 0.83 7.03
CA VAL A 621 20.67 1.80 7.79
C VAL A 621 21.53 3.02 8.09
N GLY A 622 20.98 4.20 7.92
CA GLY A 622 21.74 5.42 8.16
C GLY A 622 20.87 6.66 8.21
N TYR A 623 21.49 7.77 8.59
CA TYR A 623 20.83 9.07 8.68
C TYR A 623 21.81 10.19 8.34
N ALA A 624 21.29 11.32 7.95
CA ALA A 624 22.06 12.50 7.59
C ALA A 624 21.27 13.80 7.84
N PRO A 625 21.99 14.93 8.09
CA PRO A 625 23.41 14.99 8.52
C PRO A 625 23.62 14.43 9.93
N TYR A 626 24.84 14.01 10.26
CA TYR A 626 25.16 13.40 11.57
C TYR A 626 24.74 14.27 12.77
N ASN A 627 25.04 15.57 12.73
CA ASN A 627 24.79 16.48 13.86
C ASN A 627 23.31 16.92 13.98
N HIS A 628 22.62 17.05 12.86
CA HIS A 628 21.23 17.50 12.80
C HIS A 628 20.45 16.60 11.82
N PRO A 629 20.07 15.40 12.24
CA PRO A 629 19.43 14.43 11.35
C PRO A 629 18.12 14.98 10.76
N GLU A 630 18.09 15.07 9.43
CA GLU A 630 16.91 15.48 8.67
C GLU A 630 16.20 14.27 8.05
N ILE A 631 16.99 13.29 7.62
CA ILE A 631 16.48 12.04 7.08
C ILE A 631 17.18 10.84 7.68
N ALA A 632 16.42 9.77 7.83
CA ALA A 632 16.90 8.43 8.12
C ALA A 632 16.45 7.49 6.99
N ILE A 633 17.31 6.55 6.61
CA ILE A 633 17.01 5.61 5.54
C ILE A 633 17.31 4.18 5.97
N SER A 634 16.55 3.25 5.41
CA SER A 634 16.92 1.84 5.34
C SER A 634 16.93 1.38 3.89
N VAL A 635 17.92 0.56 3.55
CA VAL A 635 18.03 -0.11 2.25
C VAL A 635 18.18 -1.60 2.51
N VAL A 636 17.30 -2.41 1.89
CA VAL A 636 17.33 -3.87 1.99
C VAL A 636 17.38 -4.45 0.59
N VAL A 637 18.43 -5.20 0.29
CA VAL A 637 18.61 -5.93 -0.96
C VAL A 637 18.73 -7.41 -0.62
N PRO A 638 17.60 -8.16 -0.67
CA PRO A 638 17.64 -9.59 -0.44
C PRO A 638 18.47 -10.30 -1.52
N TRP A 639 19.15 -11.35 -1.12
CA TRP A 639 19.94 -12.24 -2.01
C TRP A 639 20.89 -11.49 -2.96
N SER A 640 21.50 -10.42 -2.44
CA SER A 640 22.34 -9.48 -3.16
C SER A 640 23.55 -10.14 -3.83
N TYR A 641 24.09 -11.21 -3.24
CA TYR A 641 25.16 -12.01 -3.80
C TYR A 641 25.19 -13.43 -3.22
N MET A 642 26.00 -14.28 -3.82
CA MET A 642 26.16 -15.68 -3.44
C MET A 642 27.41 -15.86 -2.60
N GLY A 643 27.41 -16.86 -1.71
CA GLY A 643 28.62 -17.22 -0.94
C GLY A 643 29.82 -17.48 -1.84
N GLY A 644 30.95 -17.00 -1.39
CA GLY A 644 32.21 -17.05 -2.18
C GLY A 644 32.35 -15.94 -3.24
N ALA A 645 31.29 -15.21 -3.58
CA ALA A 645 31.36 -14.03 -4.44
C ALA A 645 31.71 -12.76 -3.63
N SER A 646 32.26 -11.75 -4.29
CA SER A 646 32.47 -10.43 -3.69
C SER A 646 31.13 -9.70 -3.55
N ASP A 647 30.93 -9.03 -2.41
CA ASP A 647 29.76 -8.16 -2.21
C ASP A 647 29.77 -7.01 -3.24
N PRO A 648 28.76 -6.89 -4.11
CA PRO A 648 28.69 -5.81 -5.09
C PRO A 648 28.34 -4.45 -4.48
N HIS A 649 28.05 -4.41 -3.16
CA HIS A 649 27.64 -3.24 -2.39
C HIS A 649 26.44 -2.48 -2.97
N THR A 650 25.48 -3.21 -3.53
CA THR A 650 24.28 -2.64 -4.14
C THR A 650 23.50 -1.78 -3.15
N ASN A 651 23.42 -2.21 -1.88
CA ASN A 651 22.82 -1.44 -0.79
C ASN A 651 23.47 -0.06 -0.59
N LEU A 652 24.79 0.03 -0.64
CA LEU A 652 25.52 1.29 -0.48
C LEU A 652 25.40 2.20 -1.72
N LYS A 653 25.39 1.60 -2.92
CA LYS A 653 25.12 2.34 -4.17
C LYS A 653 23.75 3.00 -4.13
N ILE A 654 22.73 2.24 -3.75
CA ILE A 654 21.35 2.77 -3.56
C ILE A 654 21.37 3.87 -2.49
N ALA A 655 21.93 3.60 -1.31
CA ALA A 655 21.96 4.55 -0.20
C ALA A 655 22.62 5.90 -0.58
N ASN A 656 23.79 5.85 -1.23
CA ASN A 656 24.49 7.05 -1.67
C ASN A 656 23.66 7.89 -2.66
N ARG A 657 23.02 7.23 -3.64
CA ARG A 657 22.16 7.89 -4.62
C ARG A 657 20.93 8.50 -3.96
N VAL A 658 20.31 7.80 -3.00
CA VAL A 658 19.12 8.29 -2.27
C VAL A 658 19.44 9.52 -1.43
N PHE A 659 20.53 9.51 -0.65
CA PHE A 659 20.95 10.70 0.08
C PHE A 659 21.21 11.89 -0.85
N LYS A 660 21.92 11.67 -1.96
CA LYS A 660 22.16 12.72 -2.97
C LYS A 660 20.86 13.24 -3.56
N ALA A 661 19.93 12.37 -3.89
CA ALA A 661 18.61 12.76 -4.44
C ALA A 661 17.86 13.69 -3.48
N TYR A 662 17.79 13.33 -2.19
CA TYR A 662 17.13 14.14 -1.18
C TYR A 662 17.75 15.54 -1.07
N PHE A 663 19.06 15.64 -0.85
CA PHE A 663 19.71 16.94 -0.67
C PHE A 663 19.73 17.79 -1.95
N ASN A 664 19.72 17.17 -3.13
CA ASN A 664 19.61 17.87 -4.40
C ASN A 664 18.21 18.45 -4.61
N LEU A 665 17.15 17.69 -4.26
CA LEU A 665 15.78 18.19 -4.32
C LEU A 665 15.58 19.34 -3.34
N LYS A 666 16.03 19.17 -2.09
CA LYS A 666 15.96 20.24 -1.08
C LYS A 666 16.62 21.54 -1.55
N LYS A 667 17.82 21.48 -2.12
CA LYS A 667 18.51 22.67 -2.68
C LYS A 667 17.72 23.33 -3.81
N LYS A 668 17.07 22.54 -4.66
CA LYS A 668 16.21 23.09 -5.72
C LYS A 668 14.99 23.81 -5.16
N GLU A 669 14.35 23.25 -4.14
CA GLU A 669 13.21 23.86 -3.47
C GLU A 669 13.60 25.17 -2.79
N GLU A 670 14.70 25.20 -2.05
CA GLU A 670 15.26 26.40 -1.41
C GLU A 670 15.60 27.49 -2.44
N SER A 671 16.19 27.12 -3.57
CA SER A 671 16.51 28.08 -4.64
C SER A 671 15.26 28.65 -5.33
N HIS A 672 14.21 27.84 -5.50
CA HIS A 672 12.93 28.30 -6.03
C HIS A 672 12.24 29.27 -5.06
N ALA A 673 12.20 28.93 -3.77
CA ALA A 673 11.62 29.78 -2.74
C ALA A 673 12.35 31.14 -2.65
N ALA A 674 13.69 31.14 -2.74
CA ALA A 674 14.49 32.39 -2.74
C ALA A 674 14.21 33.26 -3.98
N ASN A 675 13.99 32.64 -5.15
CA ASN A 675 13.71 33.38 -6.39
C ASN A 675 12.26 33.91 -6.48
N THR A 676 11.33 33.36 -5.70
CA THR A 676 9.91 33.74 -5.66
C THR A 676 9.62 34.75 -4.55
N ALA A 677 10.54 34.97 -3.59
CA ALA A 677 10.45 36.01 -2.59
C ALA A 677 10.67 37.37 -3.30
N VAL A 678 9.57 38.08 -3.58
CA VAL A 678 9.62 39.47 -4.08
C VAL A 678 10.30 40.33 -3.02
N PRO A 679 11.30 41.18 -3.36
CA PRO A 679 11.86 42.12 -2.41
C PRO A 679 10.73 43.04 -1.93
N THR A 680 10.43 43.04 -0.64
CA THR A 680 9.63 44.09 -0.02
C THR A 680 10.42 45.39 -0.20
N ALA A 681 9.94 46.25 -1.11
CA ALA A 681 10.48 47.60 -1.25
C ALA A 681 10.39 48.29 0.11
N GLU A 682 11.52 48.53 0.73
CA GLU A 682 11.64 49.47 1.81
C GLU A 682 11.18 50.83 1.28
N ASN A 683 9.96 51.23 1.61
CA ASN A 683 9.53 52.60 1.48
C ASN A 683 10.33 53.43 2.50
N GLY A 684 11.48 53.90 2.05
CA GLY A 684 12.21 54.96 2.72
C GLY A 684 11.35 56.24 2.75
N ALA A 685 10.69 56.48 3.85
CA ALA A 685 10.14 57.78 4.17
C ALA A 685 11.30 58.73 4.41
N GLY A 686 11.77 59.41 3.35
CA GLY A 686 12.56 60.60 3.45
C GLY A 686 11.69 61.74 3.92
N GLY A 687 11.80 62.07 5.21
CA GLY A 687 11.29 63.29 5.72
C GLY A 687 12.21 64.48 5.29
N SER A 688 11.62 65.56 4.85
CA SER A 688 12.26 66.85 4.90
C SER A 688 11.19 67.92 4.93
N ASN A 689 11.29 68.74 5.99
CA ASN A 689 10.74 70.01 6.28
C ASN A 689 9.23 70.18 6.52
#